data_d4b758bb97b84056af6cf539ea58f0a7
#
_entry.id   d4b758bb97b84056af6cf539ea58f0a7
#
_cell.length_a   1.000
_cell.length_b   1.000
_cell.length_c   1.000
_cell.angle_alpha   90.00
_cell.angle_beta   90.00
_cell.angle_gamma   90.00
#
_symmetry.space_group_name_H-M   'P 1'
#
loop_
_entity.id
_entity.type
_entity.pdbx_description
1 polymer ?
#
loop_
_entity_poly.entity_id
_entity_poly.type
_entity_poly.pdbx_seq_one_letter_code
_entity_poly.pdbx_strand_id
1 'polypeptide(L)'
;MLVSRMIRRNAALLLPLLAASPPQRPPVTVIEHVTVLPMDGRDALPDHTVVVRGESIERVGPSGTIRIPDGARRIDGRSRHLIPGLADMHVHPYDTDGLPSYLAFGVTTIAVMHGFPAVLEWRDRIRRGELAGPTIYSAGPSVNGYPAGNPLFVSVEDPGEARAVVAGQHRAGYDFVKVYSMLNPAEYSAILAEAKRRSMPVFGHIPFQVGWRGIIEQGQAGVAHVEEFFNAGIQDSMFAEAAALAAKHGTAVTANLYAYSEMLAESGDIPKLLKDPEMRFHSPAGLSEKLPSSNRSLRPNQADFNGYLTRQLPRMRRLVKLLRDAGAPVFAGTDTETFGFAGQSLHGDLHELLLAGFTPYQALESATRLPGEFIRKHLRGGERFGTVTAGSRADLVLLDANPLLDLGNLERVRGTMARGRWYAAEDLQRMRDSIAARNAQVQPLVAQLDSLAMKANNGAESVLLFERIRTTWPDVVPVAELVARGYGRTLFLKGDRPNAIKLRLLVAELYSRSHSAANEVGRGYLFAGDTGSALVHFRRSLSLSPHNSAVRRMVDKLEDSRRPLRFAALARYQFEPVTMKGREPATARSLALTLSDSAGRRVGSIRWDDKDYLLDELVVGGEHVWAMVDINDQTLELKLRVSGGEISGVWSYGWGNNGVIKGRASPE
;
A
#
# COMPACT_ATOMS: atom_id res chain seq x y z
N MET A 1 37.16 -13.80 -71.91
CA MET A 1 38.55 -13.42 -71.63
C MET A 1 38.51 -12.61 -70.39
N LEU A 2 39.03 -12.96 -69.45
CA LEU A 2 40.06 -13.20 -68.54
C LEU A 2 39.45 -13.54 -67.16
N VAL A 3 39.85 -14.71 -66.71
CA VAL A 3 39.59 -15.26 -65.36
C VAL A 3 40.54 -14.61 -64.39
N SER A 4 40.02 -14.17 -63.23
CA SER A 4 40.85 -13.83 -62.07
C SER A 4 40.37 -14.66 -60.87
N ARG A 5 41.25 -15.56 -60.44
CA ARG A 5 41.12 -16.40 -59.25
C ARG A 5 41.35 -15.56 -57.99
N MET A 6 40.34 -15.50 -57.10
CA MET A 6 40.53 -15.01 -55.74
C MET A 6 40.77 -16.17 -54.79
N ILE A 7 41.94 -16.20 -54.23
CA ILE A 7 42.43 -17.10 -53.17
C ILE A 7 41.67 -16.80 -51.87
N ARG A 8 40.91 -17.80 -51.40
CA ARG A 8 40.33 -17.74 -50.03
C ARG A 8 41.44 -18.05 -49.02
N ARG A 9 41.86 -17.06 -48.26
CA ARG A 9 42.61 -17.22 -47.02
C ARG A 9 41.66 -17.54 -45.87
N ASN A 10 41.69 -18.76 -45.37
CA ASN A 10 41.03 -19.13 -44.10
C ASN A 10 41.85 -18.51 -42.95
N ALA A 11 41.36 -17.41 -42.37
CA ALA A 11 41.83 -16.92 -41.08
C ALA A 11 41.02 -17.65 -40.01
N ALA A 12 41.62 -18.65 -39.36
CA ALA A 12 41.08 -19.24 -38.17
C ALA A 12 41.18 -18.21 -37.03
N LEU A 13 40.04 -17.60 -36.67
CA LEU A 13 39.92 -16.81 -35.44
C LEU A 13 40.00 -17.73 -34.24
N LEU A 14 41.16 -17.78 -33.61
CA LEU A 14 41.33 -18.30 -32.24
C LEU A 14 40.60 -17.34 -31.31
N LEU A 15 39.35 -17.65 -30.94
CA LEU A 15 38.68 -17.06 -29.80
C LEU A 15 39.44 -17.52 -28.55
N PRO A 16 39.92 -16.62 -27.68
CA PRO A 16 40.45 -17.02 -26.38
C PRO A 16 39.31 -17.65 -25.59
N LEU A 17 39.46 -18.89 -25.18
CA LEU A 17 38.65 -19.49 -24.13
C LEU A 17 38.84 -18.62 -22.89
N LEU A 18 37.83 -17.76 -22.60
CA LEU A 18 37.69 -17.16 -21.28
C LEU A 18 37.53 -18.31 -20.28
N ALA A 19 38.62 -18.65 -19.62
CA ALA A 19 38.60 -19.58 -18.50
C ALA A 19 37.58 -19.00 -17.48
N ALA A 20 36.47 -19.66 -17.31
CA ALA A 20 35.49 -19.32 -16.27
C ALA A 20 36.25 -19.38 -14.94
N SER A 21 36.36 -18.24 -14.25
CA SER A 21 36.91 -18.20 -12.91
C SER A 21 36.19 -19.25 -12.06
N PRO A 22 36.89 -20.03 -11.24
CA PRO A 22 36.23 -21.02 -10.40
C PRO A 22 35.18 -20.31 -9.53
N PRO A 23 34.01 -20.92 -9.32
CA PRO A 23 32.94 -20.29 -8.54
C PRO A 23 33.51 -19.90 -7.17
N GLN A 24 33.52 -18.60 -6.87
CA GLN A 24 33.94 -18.10 -5.57
C GLN A 24 33.06 -18.76 -4.50
N ARG A 25 33.67 -19.37 -3.50
CA ARG A 25 32.92 -19.92 -2.37
C ARG A 25 32.12 -18.82 -1.72
N PRO A 26 30.82 -19.04 -1.39
CA PRO A 26 30.00 -18.03 -0.71
C PRO A 26 30.72 -17.50 0.54
N PRO A 27 30.66 -16.19 0.81
CA PRO A 27 31.29 -15.60 1.99
C PRO A 27 30.74 -16.26 3.26
N VAL A 28 31.62 -16.43 4.25
CA VAL A 28 31.26 -16.98 5.56
C VAL A 28 31.34 -15.88 6.60
N THR A 29 30.26 -15.73 7.38
CA THR A 29 30.22 -14.86 8.56
C THR A 29 29.92 -15.70 9.80
N VAL A 30 30.60 -15.43 10.90
CA VAL A 30 30.42 -16.14 12.16
C VAL A 30 30.16 -15.14 13.27
N ILE A 31 29.04 -15.34 14.00
CA ILE A 31 28.71 -14.58 15.21
C ILE A 31 29.00 -15.48 16.39
N GLU A 32 29.97 -15.08 17.23
CA GLU A 32 30.55 -15.92 18.28
C GLU A 32 30.12 -15.46 19.67
N HIS A 33 30.05 -16.43 20.59
CA HIS A 33 29.79 -16.16 22.02
C HIS A 33 28.54 -15.33 22.30
N VAL A 34 27.45 -15.57 21.55
CA VAL A 34 26.22 -14.81 21.65
C VAL A 34 25.13 -15.62 22.38
N THR A 35 24.25 -14.94 23.11
CA THR A 35 22.98 -15.55 23.56
C THR A 35 22.00 -15.55 22.41
N VAL A 36 21.66 -16.71 21.87
CA VAL A 36 20.69 -16.85 20.78
C VAL A 36 19.29 -16.99 21.35
N LEU A 37 18.36 -16.15 20.86
CA LEU A 37 16.93 -16.29 21.06
C LEU A 37 16.34 -16.85 19.76
N PRO A 38 16.16 -18.19 19.66
CA PRO A 38 15.95 -18.84 18.37
C PRO A 38 14.57 -18.60 17.79
N MET A 39 13.59 -18.19 18.58
CA MET A 39 12.18 -17.95 18.21
C MET A 39 11.49 -19.17 17.59
N ASP A 40 11.87 -20.39 17.98
CA ASP A 40 11.30 -21.66 17.50
C ASP A 40 10.65 -22.49 18.61
N GLY A 41 10.34 -21.85 19.74
CA GLY A 41 9.75 -22.47 20.95
C GLY A 41 10.78 -22.93 21.96
N ARG A 42 12.08 -22.92 21.64
CA ARG A 42 13.15 -23.23 22.60
C ARG A 42 13.49 -21.99 23.45
N ASP A 43 14.04 -22.28 24.63
CA ASP A 43 14.59 -21.25 25.51
C ASP A 43 15.81 -20.58 24.87
N ALA A 44 16.24 -19.46 25.49
CA ALA A 44 17.48 -18.78 25.13
C ALA A 44 18.69 -19.73 25.20
N LEU A 45 19.55 -19.68 24.20
CA LEU A 45 20.75 -20.50 24.06
C LEU A 45 22.00 -19.65 24.41
N PRO A 46 22.50 -19.68 25.66
CA PRO A 46 23.67 -18.88 26.05
C PRO A 46 24.96 -19.42 25.42
N ASP A 47 25.89 -18.53 25.16
CA ASP A 47 27.23 -18.83 24.63
C ASP A 47 27.21 -19.74 23.38
N HIS A 48 26.41 -19.34 22.38
CA HIS A 48 26.34 -20.04 21.10
C HIS A 48 27.13 -19.31 20.01
N THR A 49 27.52 -20.07 18.99
CA THR A 49 28.12 -19.59 17.76
C THR A 49 27.19 -19.91 16.59
N VAL A 50 26.94 -18.89 15.76
CA VAL A 50 26.12 -19.00 14.53
C VAL A 50 27.02 -18.81 13.32
N VAL A 51 27.06 -19.83 12.44
CA VAL A 51 27.80 -19.82 11.17
C VAL A 51 26.81 -19.55 10.04
N VAL A 52 27.08 -18.50 9.27
CA VAL A 52 26.33 -18.13 8.08
C VAL A 52 27.18 -18.33 6.85
N ARG A 53 26.64 -19.01 5.84
CA ARG A 53 27.30 -19.17 4.53
C ARG A 53 26.39 -18.65 3.43
N GLY A 54 26.85 -17.63 2.72
CA GLY A 54 26.01 -16.94 1.74
C GLY A 54 24.74 -16.38 2.41
N GLU A 55 23.58 -16.77 1.93
CA GLU A 55 22.28 -16.27 2.43
C GLU A 55 21.64 -17.15 3.52
N SER A 56 22.33 -18.23 3.98
CA SER A 56 21.72 -19.22 4.87
C SER A 56 22.51 -19.40 6.16
N ILE A 57 21.81 -19.67 7.25
CA ILE A 57 22.38 -20.14 8.51
C ILE A 57 22.83 -21.58 8.28
N GLU A 58 24.14 -21.82 8.32
CA GLU A 58 24.72 -23.15 8.12
C GLU A 58 24.68 -23.99 9.42
N ARG A 59 25.07 -23.38 10.55
CA ARG A 59 25.13 -24.06 11.84
C ARG A 59 24.82 -23.12 13.00
N VAL A 60 24.23 -23.67 14.04
CA VAL A 60 24.05 -23.05 15.36
C VAL A 60 24.41 -24.06 16.42
N GLY A 61 25.28 -23.72 17.36
CA GLY A 61 25.67 -24.62 18.42
C GLY A 61 26.53 -23.95 19.51
N PRO A 62 26.81 -24.63 20.65
CA PRO A 62 27.65 -24.10 21.71
C PRO A 62 29.03 -23.66 21.17
N SER A 63 29.51 -22.49 21.58
CA SER A 63 30.72 -21.86 21.00
C SER A 63 31.94 -22.75 21.03
N GLY A 64 32.17 -23.54 22.08
CA GLY A 64 33.28 -24.47 22.19
C GLY A 64 33.22 -25.66 21.23
N THR A 65 32.09 -25.92 20.56
CA THR A 65 31.90 -27.10 19.67
C THR A 65 31.91 -26.74 18.19
N ILE A 66 31.81 -25.46 17.84
CA ILE A 66 31.75 -25.01 16.46
C ILE A 66 33.15 -24.70 15.92
N ARG A 67 33.61 -25.47 14.92
CA ARG A 67 34.79 -25.11 14.15
C ARG A 67 34.51 -23.91 13.25
N ILE A 68 35.29 -22.86 13.45
CA ILE A 68 35.18 -21.63 12.64
C ILE A 68 35.92 -21.87 11.32
N PRO A 69 35.29 -21.67 10.16
CA PRO A 69 35.95 -21.78 8.86
C PRO A 69 37.04 -20.72 8.68
N ASP A 70 38.15 -21.12 8.03
CA ASP A 70 39.24 -20.20 7.70
C ASP A 70 38.74 -19.06 6.79
N GLY A 71 39.19 -17.84 7.06
CA GLY A 71 38.79 -16.65 6.30
C GLY A 71 37.39 -16.13 6.58
N ALA A 72 36.69 -16.70 7.58
CA ALA A 72 35.37 -16.20 7.97
C ALA A 72 35.44 -14.79 8.58
N ARG A 73 34.48 -13.93 8.23
CA ARG A 73 34.27 -12.69 8.97
C ARG A 73 33.75 -13.03 10.37
N ARG A 74 34.42 -12.56 11.40
CA ARG A 74 34.07 -12.83 12.79
C ARG A 74 33.41 -11.62 13.45
N ILE A 75 32.31 -11.85 14.16
CA ILE A 75 31.54 -10.86 14.90
C ILE A 75 31.50 -11.32 16.36
N ASP A 76 31.97 -10.50 17.27
CA ASP A 76 31.90 -10.75 18.70
C ASP A 76 30.49 -10.51 19.25
N GLY A 77 29.88 -11.57 19.77
CA GLY A 77 28.52 -11.55 20.35
C GLY A 77 28.52 -11.59 21.89
N ARG A 78 29.66 -11.47 22.57
CA ARG A 78 29.72 -11.52 24.05
C ARG A 78 28.82 -10.47 24.68
N SER A 79 28.05 -10.90 25.67
CA SER A 79 27.09 -10.09 26.41
C SER A 79 25.96 -9.52 25.53
N ARG A 80 25.74 -10.09 24.34
CA ARG A 80 24.72 -9.66 23.36
C ARG A 80 23.71 -10.76 23.09
N HIS A 81 22.59 -10.35 22.47
CA HIS A 81 21.48 -11.22 22.13
C HIS A 81 21.25 -11.22 20.62
N LEU A 82 21.09 -12.41 20.07
CA LEU A 82 20.84 -12.59 18.64
C LEU A 82 19.41 -13.11 18.46
N ILE A 83 18.62 -12.36 17.69
CA ILE A 83 17.26 -12.72 17.31
C ILE A 83 17.17 -12.89 15.79
N PRO A 84 16.11 -13.54 15.25
CA PRO A 84 15.79 -13.44 13.82
C PRO A 84 15.54 -11.97 13.45
N GLY A 85 15.83 -11.63 12.20
CA GLY A 85 15.41 -10.36 11.63
C GLY A 85 13.90 -10.21 11.67
N LEU A 86 13.43 -9.00 11.96
CA LEU A 86 12.02 -8.67 12.08
C LEU A 86 11.34 -8.60 10.71
N ALA A 87 10.05 -8.89 10.68
CA ALA A 87 9.20 -8.80 9.50
C ALA A 87 8.02 -7.85 9.77
N ASP A 88 7.89 -6.83 8.94
CA ASP A 88 6.73 -5.94 8.91
C ASP A 88 5.75 -6.43 7.84
N MET A 89 4.59 -6.94 8.27
CA MET A 89 3.65 -7.61 7.39
C MET A 89 2.62 -6.68 6.73
N HIS A 90 2.80 -5.37 6.88
CA HIS A 90 1.95 -4.39 6.21
C HIS A 90 2.65 -3.04 6.05
N VAL A 91 3.18 -2.77 4.86
CA VAL A 91 3.84 -1.49 4.55
C VAL A 91 3.46 -0.96 3.17
N HIS A 92 3.70 0.34 2.98
CA HIS A 92 3.49 1.09 1.73
C HIS A 92 4.72 1.96 1.40
N PRO A 93 5.88 1.39 1.05
CA PRO A 93 7.06 2.18 0.70
C PRO A 93 6.83 2.96 -0.60
N TYR A 94 7.16 4.24 -0.59
CA TYR A 94 6.95 5.13 -1.74
C TYR A 94 8.21 5.34 -2.56
N ASP A 95 9.39 5.14 -1.97
CA ASP A 95 10.68 5.32 -2.63
C ASP A 95 11.75 4.33 -2.14
N THR A 96 12.93 4.38 -2.75
CA THR A 96 14.08 3.53 -2.36
C THR A 96 14.83 4.05 -1.14
N ASP A 97 14.68 5.33 -0.82
CA ASP A 97 15.51 5.98 0.18
C ASP A 97 15.07 5.65 1.60
N GLY A 98 13.77 5.31 1.79
CA GLY A 98 13.25 4.77 3.03
C GLY A 98 13.65 3.32 3.31
N LEU A 99 14.02 2.53 2.28
CA LEU A 99 14.29 1.10 2.45
C LEU A 99 15.46 0.76 3.38
N PRO A 100 16.59 1.50 3.40
CA PRO A 100 17.65 1.25 4.37
C PRO A 100 17.23 1.47 5.83
N SER A 101 16.22 2.31 6.09
CA SER A 101 15.70 2.55 7.43
C SER A 101 15.19 1.26 8.09
N TYR A 102 14.51 0.41 7.34
CA TYR A 102 14.06 -0.89 7.86
C TYR A 102 15.22 -1.68 8.48
N LEU A 103 16.37 -1.75 7.80
CA LEU A 103 17.54 -2.45 8.31
C LEU A 103 18.09 -1.80 9.57
N ALA A 104 18.05 -0.47 9.68
CA ALA A 104 18.53 0.26 10.84
C ALA A 104 17.74 -0.04 12.12
N PHE A 105 16.49 -0.50 11.98
CA PHE A 105 15.62 -0.92 13.07
C PHE A 105 15.45 -2.45 13.15
N GLY A 106 16.31 -3.23 12.48
CA GLY A 106 16.29 -4.69 12.53
C GLY A 106 15.22 -5.35 11.68
N VAL A 107 14.49 -4.60 10.85
CA VAL A 107 13.47 -5.15 9.94
C VAL A 107 14.14 -5.62 8.65
N THR A 108 14.13 -6.93 8.41
CA THR A 108 14.80 -7.58 7.28
C THR A 108 13.84 -8.12 6.23
N THR A 109 12.55 -8.10 6.52
CA THR A 109 11.49 -8.56 5.62
C THR A 109 10.30 -7.61 5.70
N ILE A 110 9.72 -7.27 4.54
CA ILE A 110 8.49 -6.45 4.46
C ILE A 110 7.48 -7.06 3.50
N ALA A 111 6.20 -6.91 3.84
CA ALA A 111 5.08 -7.22 2.95
C ALA A 111 4.43 -5.92 2.45
N VAL A 112 4.64 -5.61 1.18
CA VAL A 112 4.09 -4.42 0.53
C VAL A 112 2.65 -4.69 0.12
N MET A 113 1.70 -4.00 0.76
CA MET A 113 0.26 -4.24 0.59
C MET A 113 -0.37 -3.50 -0.59
N HIS A 114 0.37 -2.58 -1.21
CA HIS A 114 -0.02 -1.94 -2.46
C HIS A 114 1.20 -1.78 -3.35
N GLY A 115 1.45 -2.80 -4.18
CA GLY A 115 2.61 -2.82 -5.07
C GLY A 115 2.35 -2.12 -6.40
N PHE A 116 3.43 -1.66 -6.99
CA PHE A 116 3.51 -1.09 -8.33
C PHE A 116 4.82 -1.53 -8.99
N PRO A 117 5.01 -1.37 -10.31
CA PRO A 117 6.15 -1.98 -11.01
C PRO A 117 7.52 -1.67 -10.44
N ALA A 118 7.74 -0.45 -9.89
CA ALA A 118 9.02 -0.09 -9.29
C ALA A 118 9.36 -0.92 -8.03
N VAL A 119 8.36 -1.38 -7.27
CA VAL A 119 8.59 -2.25 -6.09
C VAL A 119 9.25 -3.56 -6.51
N LEU A 120 8.85 -4.13 -7.64
CA LEU A 120 9.47 -5.35 -8.18
C LEU A 120 10.92 -5.10 -8.62
N GLU A 121 11.19 -3.94 -9.22
CA GLU A 121 12.56 -3.52 -9.57
C GLU A 121 13.42 -3.32 -8.31
N TRP A 122 12.89 -2.68 -7.26
CA TRP A 122 13.60 -2.52 -5.98
C TRP A 122 13.94 -3.86 -5.35
N ARG A 123 12.99 -4.80 -5.33
CA ARG A 123 13.20 -6.18 -4.88
C ARG A 123 14.39 -6.84 -5.59
N ASP A 124 14.43 -6.70 -6.92
CA ASP A 124 15.50 -7.30 -7.72
C ASP A 124 16.86 -6.61 -7.48
N ARG A 125 16.90 -5.29 -7.33
CA ARG A 125 18.10 -4.54 -6.97
C ARG A 125 18.63 -4.91 -5.59
N ILE A 126 17.74 -5.09 -4.60
CA ILE A 126 18.11 -5.56 -3.26
C ILE A 126 18.71 -6.97 -3.34
N ARG A 127 18.10 -7.88 -4.10
CA ARG A 127 18.64 -9.24 -4.30
C ARG A 127 20.03 -9.22 -4.91
N ARG A 128 20.27 -8.39 -5.91
CA ARG A 128 21.61 -8.24 -6.53
C ARG A 128 22.60 -7.47 -5.65
N GLY A 129 22.17 -6.84 -4.57
CA GLY A 129 22.99 -6.04 -3.68
C GLY A 129 23.32 -4.64 -4.18
N GLU A 130 22.60 -4.17 -5.14
CA GLU A 130 22.69 -2.83 -5.70
C GLU A 130 21.97 -1.78 -4.84
N LEU A 131 21.10 -2.24 -3.97
CA LEU A 131 20.31 -1.43 -3.05
C LEU A 131 20.31 -2.11 -1.67
N ALA A 132 20.56 -1.33 -0.62
CA ALA A 132 20.38 -1.79 0.76
C ALA A 132 18.88 -1.72 1.12
N GLY A 133 18.35 -2.80 1.68
CA GLY A 133 16.94 -2.87 2.07
C GLY A 133 16.52 -4.27 2.52
N PRO A 134 15.31 -4.40 3.05
CA PRO A 134 14.74 -5.67 3.47
C PRO A 134 14.35 -6.55 2.28
N THR A 135 14.13 -7.84 2.52
CA THR A 135 13.47 -8.72 1.54
C THR A 135 12.04 -8.26 1.34
N ILE A 136 11.64 -8.05 0.08
CA ILE A 136 10.31 -7.56 -0.29
C ILE A 136 9.44 -8.70 -0.80
N TYR A 137 8.30 -8.91 -0.17
CA TYR A 137 7.15 -9.61 -0.72
C TYR A 137 6.06 -8.57 -1.06
N SER A 138 5.48 -8.64 -2.25
CA SER A 138 4.59 -7.57 -2.71
C SER A 138 3.27 -8.09 -3.27
N ALA A 139 2.16 -7.50 -2.81
CA ALA A 139 0.93 -7.52 -3.58
C ALA A 139 1.11 -6.81 -4.92
N GLY A 140 0.21 -7.06 -5.86
CA GLY A 140 -0.03 -6.13 -6.95
C GLY A 140 -0.78 -4.88 -6.48
N PRO A 141 -1.14 -3.97 -7.40
CA PRO A 141 -2.10 -2.90 -7.10
C PRO A 141 -3.38 -3.47 -6.49
N SER A 142 -3.87 -2.84 -5.42
CA SER A 142 -5.05 -3.30 -4.69
C SER A 142 -6.26 -3.44 -5.60
N VAL A 143 -6.99 -4.55 -5.47
CA VAL A 143 -8.17 -4.85 -6.29
C VAL A 143 -9.43 -4.50 -5.53
N ASN A 144 -10.27 -3.64 -6.10
CA ASN A 144 -11.51 -3.21 -5.49
C ASN A 144 -12.69 -3.36 -6.45
N GLY A 145 -13.90 -3.42 -5.93
CA GLY A 145 -15.11 -3.28 -6.74
C GLY A 145 -15.26 -1.85 -7.28
N TYR A 146 -16.04 -1.69 -8.33
CA TYR A 146 -16.34 -0.37 -8.87
C TYR A 146 -17.42 0.33 -8.04
N PRO A 147 -17.28 1.64 -7.80
CA PRO A 147 -16.11 2.49 -8.04
C PRO A 147 -15.03 2.26 -6.99
N ALA A 148 -13.77 2.26 -7.42
CA ALA A 148 -12.67 1.92 -6.51
C ALA A 148 -12.42 2.96 -5.40
N GLY A 149 -12.94 4.15 -5.52
CA GLY A 149 -12.73 5.24 -4.55
C GLY A 149 -11.31 5.81 -4.50
N ASN A 150 -10.31 5.06 -4.95
CA ASN A 150 -8.93 5.48 -5.01
C ASN A 150 -8.34 5.20 -6.40
N PRO A 151 -7.80 6.22 -7.09
CA PRO A 151 -7.27 6.07 -8.45
C PRO A 151 -6.05 5.15 -8.55
N LEU A 152 -5.39 4.82 -7.45
CA LEU A 152 -4.30 3.84 -7.40
C LEU A 152 -4.81 2.40 -7.50
N PHE A 153 -6.06 2.14 -7.14
CA PHE A 153 -6.62 0.80 -7.12
C PHE A 153 -7.02 0.34 -8.52
N VAL A 154 -7.03 -0.95 -8.72
CA VAL A 154 -7.61 -1.57 -9.90
C VAL A 154 -9.05 -1.91 -9.60
N SER A 155 -9.98 -1.27 -10.29
CA SER A 155 -11.41 -1.58 -10.18
C SER A 155 -11.80 -2.74 -11.08
N VAL A 156 -12.72 -3.57 -10.58
CA VAL A 156 -13.39 -4.62 -11.34
C VAL A 156 -14.90 -4.47 -11.26
N GLU A 157 -15.62 -4.83 -12.32
CA GLU A 157 -17.10 -4.76 -12.37
C GLU A 157 -17.75 -6.13 -12.56
N ASP A 158 -16.96 -7.14 -12.92
CA ASP A 158 -17.47 -8.48 -13.14
C ASP A 158 -16.42 -9.57 -12.79
N PRO A 159 -16.86 -10.82 -12.61
CA PRO A 159 -15.97 -11.93 -12.31
C PRO A 159 -14.90 -12.23 -13.38
N GLY A 160 -15.12 -11.84 -14.63
CA GLY A 160 -14.15 -12.02 -15.74
C GLY A 160 -12.97 -11.06 -15.59
N GLU A 161 -13.26 -9.77 -15.36
CA GLU A 161 -12.26 -8.74 -15.06
C GLU A 161 -11.48 -9.11 -13.79
N ALA A 162 -12.17 -9.55 -12.74
CA ALA A 162 -11.54 -9.97 -11.49
C ALA A 162 -10.49 -11.08 -11.70
N ARG A 163 -10.83 -12.11 -12.49
CA ARG A 163 -9.87 -13.16 -12.89
C ARG A 163 -8.72 -12.61 -13.74
N ALA A 164 -9.01 -11.72 -14.68
CA ALA A 164 -7.99 -11.15 -15.57
C ALA A 164 -6.95 -10.33 -14.80
N VAL A 165 -7.39 -9.55 -13.78
CA VAL A 165 -6.50 -8.79 -12.90
C VAL A 165 -5.57 -9.71 -12.12
N VAL A 166 -6.09 -10.74 -11.45
CA VAL A 166 -5.26 -11.71 -10.72
C VAL A 166 -4.27 -12.40 -11.65
N ALA A 167 -4.71 -12.80 -12.84
CA ALA A 167 -3.84 -13.39 -13.86
C ALA A 167 -2.73 -12.42 -14.29
N GLY A 168 -3.04 -11.15 -14.44
CA GLY A 168 -2.10 -10.09 -14.79
C GLY A 168 -1.05 -9.87 -13.70
N GLN A 169 -1.47 -9.78 -12.46
CA GLN A 169 -0.58 -9.61 -11.30
C GLN A 169 0.38 -10.81 -11.15
N HIS A 170 -0.13 -12.03 -11.32
CA HIS A 170 0.72 -13.23 -11.32
C HIS A 170 1.79 -13.18 -12.41
N ARG A 171 1.42 -12.82 -13.67
CA ARG A 171 2.40 -12.71 -14.77
C ARG A 171 3.44 -11.61 -14.52
N ALA A 172 3.05 -10.53 -13.85
CA ALA A 172 3.96 -9.45 -13.48
C ALA A 172 4.96 -9.85 -12.39
N GLY A 173 4.72 -10.96 -11.67
CA GLY A 173 5.62 -11.46 -10.62
C GLY A 173 5.31 -10.95 -9.22
N TYR A 174 4.09 -10.47 -8.96
CA TYR A 174 3.62 -10.18 -7.61
C TYR A 174 3.36 -11.47 -6.83
N ASP A 175 3.57 -11.41 -5.51
CA ASP A 175 3.57 -12.58 -4.63
C ASP A 175 2.17 -12.95 -4.14
N PHE A 176 1.29 -11.98 -3.96
CA PHE A 176 -0.07 -12.16 -3.44
C PHE A 176 -1.03 -11.11 -3.99
N VAL A 177 -2.32 -11.30 -3.75
CA VAL A 177 -3.38 -10.38 -4.17
C VAL A 177 -3.88 -9.60 -2.95
N LYS A 178 -3.89 -8.28 -3.02
CA LYS A 178 -4.56 -7.41 -2.03
C LYS A 178 -5.97 -7.09 -2.52
N VAL A 179 -6.98 -7.51 -1.75
CA VAL A 179 -8.38 -7.17 -1.98
C VAL A 179 -8.82 -6.00 -1.10
N TYR A 180 -9.86 -5.28 -1.56
CA TYR A 180 -10.38 -4.11 -0.87
C TYR A 180 -11.89 -4.20 -0.65
N SER A 181 -12.49 -3.19 0.00
CA SER A 181 -13.77 -3.28 0.71
C SER A 181 -15.02 -3.30 -0.18
N MET A 182 -14.94 -2.87 -1.47
CA MET A 182 -16.10 -2.66 -2.34
C MET A 182 -16.42 -3.84 -3.27
N LEU A 183 -15.65 -4.93 -3.21
CA LEU A 183 -15.91 -6.12 -4.02
C LEU A 183 -17.27 -6.75 -3.66
N ASN A 184 -18.05 -7.08 -4.69
CA ASN A 184 -19.24 -7.91 -4.48
C ASN A 184 -18.89 -9.39 -4.35
N PRO A 185 -19.83 -10.25 -3.86
CA PRO A 185 -19.54 -11.67 -3.64
C PRO A 185 -19.08 -12.45 -4.88
N ALA A 186 -19.57 -12.09 -6.08
CA ALA A 186 -19.21 -12.78 -7.32
C ALA A 186 -17.79 -12.42 -7.78
N GLU A 187 -17.42 -11.16 -7.73
CA GLU A 187 -16.06 -10.67 -8.02
C GLU A 187 -15.06 -11.25 -7.02
N TYR A 188 -15.39 -11.20 -5.73
CA TYR A 188 -14.55 -11.71 -4.66
C TYR A 188 -14.30 -13.22 -4.79
N SER A 189 -15.35 -14.02 -5.03
CA SER A 189 -15.22 -15.47 -5.26
C SER A 189 -14.38 -15.78 -6.51
N ALA A 190 -14.51 -14.96 -7.57
CA ALA A 190 -13.69 -15.11 -8.78
C ALA A 190 -12.20 -14.80 -8.54
N ILE A 191 -11.90 -13.79 -7.71
CA ILE A 191 -10.53 -13.49 -7.26
C ILE A 191 -9.95 -14.68 -6.50
N LEU A 192 -10.67 -15.20 -5.49
CA LEU A 192 -10.22 -16.34 -4.70
C LEU A 192 -9.95 -17.57 -5.55
N ALA A 193 -10.88 -17.92 -6.45
CA ALA A 193 -10.73 -19.06 -7.34
C ALA A 193 -9.52 -18.95 -8.26
N GLU A 194 -9.32 -17.79 -8.88
CA GLU A 194 -8.19 -17.57 -9.78
C GLU A 194 -6.86 -17.49 -9.03
N ALA A 195 -6.83 -16.86 -7.86
CA ALA A 195 -5.66 -16.78 -6.98
C ALA A 195 -5.22 -18.18 -6.52
N LYS A 196 -6.19 -19.03 -6.09
CA LYS A 196 -5.95 -20.42 -5.73
C LYS A 196 -5.34 -21.21 -6.90
N ARG A 197 -5.89 -21.04 -8.11
CA ARG A 197 -5.38 -21.71 -9.32
C ARG A 197 -3.93 -21.34 -9.62
N ARG A 198 -3.50 -20.16 -9.20
CA ARG A 198 -2.13 -19.63 -9.40
C ARG A 198 -1.23 -19.77 -8.19
N SER A 199 -1.70 -20.38 -7.12
CA SER A 199 -0.97 -20.48 -5.84
C SER A 199 -0.54 -19.10 -5.30
N MET A 200 -1.42 -18.11 -5.45
CA MET A 200 -1.29 -16.78 -4.86
C MET A 200 -2.24 -16.68 -3.66
N PRO A 201 -1.78 -16.36 -2.45
CA PRO A 201 -2.71 -16.09 -1.35
C PRO A 201 -3.44 -14.77 -1.60
N VAL A 202 -4.67 -14.68 -1.08
CA VAL A 202 -5.44 -13.45 -1.03
C VAL A 202 -5.34 -12.88 0.37
N PHE A 203 -4.90 -11.65 0.46
CA PHE A 203 -4.77 -10.90 1.69
C PHE A 203 -5.48 -9.55 1.53
N GLY A 204 -5.98 -8.93 2.59
CA GLY A 204 -6.55 -7.60 2.42
C GLY A 204 -7.71 -7.27 3.32
N HIS A 205 -8.53 -6.35 2.83
CA HIS A 205 -9.73 -5.90 3.52
C HIS A 205 -10.82 -6.98 3.55
N ILE A 206 -11.85 -6.72 4.33
CA ILE A 206 -13.08 -7.50 4.36
C ILE A 206 -14.09 -6.80 3.44
N PRO A 207 -14.41 -7.36 2.26
CA PRO A 207 -15.45 -6.76 1.42
C PRO A 207 -16.79 -6.68 2.16
N PHE A 208 -17.39 -5.49 2.20
CA PHE A 208 -18.58 -5.24 3.02
C PHE A 208 -19.75 -6.19 2.73
N GLN A 209 -19.93 -6.55 1.44
CA GLN A 209 -21.00 -7.46 1.03
C GLN A 209 -20.72 -8.94 1.33
N VAL A 210 -19.47 -9.30 1.64
CA VAL A 210 -19.04 -10.65 2.00
C VAL A 210 -19.02 -10.83 3.51
N GLY A 211 -18.52 -9.83 4.23
CA GLY A 211 -18.42 -9.81 5.67
C GLY A 211 -17.29 -10.69 6.23
N TRP A 212 -16.96 -10.48 7.50
CA TRP A 212 -15.82 -11.14 8.14
C TRP A 212 -15.94 -12.68 8.18
N ARG A 213 -17.15 -13.22 8.41
CA ARG A 213 -17.38 -14.68 8.38
C ARG A 213 -17.18 -15.24 6.98
N GLY A 214 -17.73 -14.58 5.97
CA GLY A 214 -17.67 -15.02 4.59
C GLY A 214 -16.24 -15.06 4.04
N ILE A 215 -15.36 -14.10 4.40
CA ILE A 215 -13.97 -14.12 3.91
C ILE A 215 -13.16 -15.26 4.54
N ILE A 216 -13.40 -15.57 5.81
CA ILE A 216 -12.71 -16.65 6.52
C ILE A 216 -13.14 -18.01 5.95
N GLU A 217 -14.46 -18.25 5.83
CA GLU A 217 -15.02 -19.51 5.32
C GLU A 217 -14.65 -19.78 3.85
N GLN A 218 -14.52 -18.73 3.04
CA GLN A 218 -14.06 -18.85 1.64
C GLN A 218 -12.54 -18.97 1.51
N GLY A 219 -11.77 -18.86 2.60
CA GLY A 219 -10.33 -19.15 2.63
C GLY A 219 -9.45 -17.96 2.24
N GLN A 220 -9.83 -16.72 2.55
CA GLN A 220 -8.90 -15.61 2.52
C GLN A 220 -7.73 -15.90 3.46
N ALA A 221 -6.50 -15.79 2.96
CA ALA A 221 -5.31 -16.16 3.71
C ALA A 221 -5.02 -15.21 4.89
N GLY A 222 -5.40 -13.94 4.76
CA GLY A 222 -5.22 -12.99 5.86
C GLY A 222 -6.00 -11.69 5.70
N VAL A 223 -6.25 -11.05 6.86
CA VAL A 223 -6.88 -9.73 6.99
C VAL A 223 -5.79 -8.68 7.22
N ALA A 224 -5.85 -7.59 6.48
CA ALA A 224 -4.78 -6.59 6.41
C ALA A 224 -4.59 -5.82 7.72
N HIS A 225 -5.64 -5.46 8.41
CA HIS A 225 -5.62 -4.83 9.73
C HIS A 225 -6.87 -5.22 10.54
N VAL A 226 -6.73 -5.30 11.84
CA VAL A 226 -7.81 -5.74 12.74
C VAL A 226 -9.06 -4.85 12.66
N GLU A 227 -8.89 -3.60 12.31
CA GLU A 227 -9.98 -2.63 12.11
C GLU A 227 -11.02 -3.13 11.10
N GLU A 228 -10.62 -3.91 10.10
CA GLU A 228 -11.53 -4.41 9.07
C GLU A 228 -12.70 -5.23 9.64
N PHE A 229 -12.51 -5.91 10.74
CA PHE A 229 -13.60 -6.56 11.45
C PHE A 229 -14.65 -5.56 11.92
N PHE A 230 -14.21 -4.39 12.41
CA PHE A 230 -15.09 -3.32 12.88
C PHE A 230 -15.79 -2.62 11.72
N ASN A 231 -15.09 -2.41 10.62
CA ASN A 231 -15.67 -1.89 9.37
C ASN A 231 -16.71 -2.85 8.78
N ALA A 232 -16.52 -4.16 8.97
CA ALA A 232 -17.48 -5.20 8.62
C ALA A 232 -18.58 -5.42 9.67
N GLY A 233 -18.69 -4.54 10.69
CA GLY A 233 -19.78 -4.52 11.65
C GLY A 233 -19.71 -5.55 12.77
N ILE A 234 -18.53 -6.05 13.14
CA ILE A 234 -18.39 -7.02 14.22
C ILE A 234 -18.82 -6.43 15.57
N GLN A 235 -19.58 -7.18 16.33
CA GLN A 235 -19.98 -6.84 17.70
C GLN A 235 -19.07 -7.57 18.71
N ASP A 236 -18.91 -7.02 19.92
CA ASP A 236 -18.07 -7.60 20.96
C ASP A 236 -18.45 -9.03 21.32
N SER A 237 -19.74 -9.35 21.26
CA SER A 237 -20.26 -10.71 21.47
C SER A 237 -19.80 -11.73 20.42
N MET A 238 -19.33 -11.26 19.24
CA MET A 238 -18.87 -12.10 18.13
C MET A 238 -17.35 -12.30 18.13
N PHE A 239 -16.61 -11.62 19.00
CA PHE A 239 -15.13 -11.67 18.99
C PHE A 239 -14.58 -13.08 19.19
N ALA A 240 -15.14 -13.82 20.16
CA ALA A 240 -14.70 -15.21 20.44
C ALA A 240 -14.98 -16.13 19.25
N GLU A 241 -16.11 -15.95 18.59
CA GLU A 241 -16.46 -16.72 17.39
C GLU A 241 -15.52 -16.39 16.23
N ALA A 242 -15.27 -15.10 15.95
CA ALA A 242 -14.35 -14.68 14.90
C ALA A 242 -12.94 -15.22 15.14
N ALA A 243 -12.46 -15.18 16.39
CA ALA A 243 -11.17 -15.71 16.76
C ALA A 243 -11.07 -17.22 16.56
N ALA A 244 -12.08 -17.97 17.00
CA ALA A 244 -12.14 -19.44 16.83
C ALA A 244 -12.20 -19.82 15.34
N LEU A 245 -12.99 -19.07 14.54
CA LEU A 245 -13.14 -19.32 13.11
C LEU A 245 -11.81 -19.00 12.36
N ALA A 246 -11.17 -17.89 12.66
CA ALA A 246 -9.87 -17.53 12.10
C ALA A 246 -8.80 -18.57 12.42
N ALA A 247 -8.73 -19.04 13.67
CA ALA A 247 -7.82 -20.11 14.09
C ALA A 247 -8.09 -21.42 13.34
N LYS A 248 -9.36 -21.84 13.26
CA LYS A 248 -9.78 -23.07 12.55
C LYS A 248 -9.38 -23.08 11.09
N HIS A 249 -9.50 -21.95 10.40
CA HIS A 249 -9.18 -21.82 8.97
C HIS A 249 -7.72 -21.39 8.72
N GLY A 250 -6.98 -20.97 9.75
CA GLY A 250 -5.62 -20.47 9.64
C GLY A 250 -5.56 -19.10 8.95
N THR A 251 -6.66 -18.33 9.02
CA THR A 251 -6.69 -16.97 8.49
C THR A 251 -5.86 -16.07 9.38
N ALA A 252 -4.80 -15.49 8.84
CA ALA A 252 -3.93 -14.56 9.55
C ALA A 252 -4.60 -13.18 9.72
N VAL A 253 -4.19 -12.44 10.76
CA VAL A 253 -4.61 -11.05 10.95
C VAL A 253 -3.38 -10.21 11.25
N THR A 254 -3.14 -9.14 10.48
CA THR A 254 -2.15 -8.15 10.84
C THR A 254 -2.77 -7.19 11.85
N ALA A 255 -2.10 -6.97 12.98
CA ALA A 255 -2.67 -6.19 14.08
C ALA A 255 -2.82 -4.71 13.72
N ASN A 256 -1.77 -4.09 13.20
CA ASN A 256 -1.70 -2.67 12.81
C ASN A 256 -2.23 -1.71 13.91
N LEU A 257 -2.07 -2.05 15.18
CA LEU A 257 -2.59 -1.26 16.30
C LEU A 257 -1.88 0.09 16.42
N TYR A 258 -0.58 0.11 16.08
CA TYR A 258 0.22 1.34 16.12
C TYR A 258 -0.35 2.41 15.17
N ALA A 259 -0.83 2.05 13.99
CA ALA A 259 -1.43 3.00 13.06
C ALA A 259 -2.59 3.79 13.70
N TYR A 260 -3.38 3.16 14.56
CA TYR A 260 -4.51 3.80 15.26
C TYR A 260 -4.07 4.63 16.46
N SER A 261 -3.06 4.18 17.18
CA SER A 261 -2.48 4.99 18.29
C SER A 261 -1.76 6.22 17.73
N GLU A 262 -1.09 6.10 16.60
CA GLU A 262 -0.46 7.22 15.89
C GLU A 262 -1.50 8.23 15.37
N MET A 263 -2.59 7.76 14.75
CA MET A 263 -3.70 8.64 14.35
C MET A 263 -4.30 9.41 15.53
N LEU A 264 -4.41 8.78 16.70
CA LEU A 264 -4.86 9.48 17.92
C LEU A 264 -3.84 10.52 18.39
N ALA A 265 -2.55 10.21 18.36
CA ALA A 265 -1.49 11.15 18.70
C ALA A 265 -1.46 12.34 17.73
N GLU A 266 -1.58 12.10 16.44
CA GLU A 266 -1.66 13.13 15.39
C GLU A 266 -2.87 14.05 15.54
N SER A 267 -3.94 13.59 16.14
CA SER A 267 -5.16 14.39 16.35
C SER A 267 -5.07 15.35 17.54
N GLY A 268 -4.05 15.20 18.39
CA GLY A 268 -3.90 16.00 19.62
C GLY A 268 -3.23 17.34 19.34
N ASP A 269 -1.91 17.36 19.34
CA ASP A 269 -1.10 18.59 19.22
C ASP A 269 -0.13 18.47 18.03
N ILE A 270 -0.60 18.82 16.82
CA ILE A 270 0.19 18.76 15.60
C ILE A 270 1.47 19.64 15.69
N PRO A 271 1.46 20.89 16.22
CA PRO A 271 2.68 21.65 16.44
C PRO A 271 3.70 20.95 17.33
N LYS A 272 3.27 20.19 18.33
CA LYS A 272 4.15 19.38 19.17
C LYS A 272 4.69 18.18 18.40
N LEU A 273 3.83 17.46 17.66
CA LEU A 273 4.22 16.33 16.81
C LEU A 273 5.30 16.73 15.79
N LEU A 274 5.09 17.84 15.07
CA LEU A 274 6.05 18.35 14.07
C LEU A 274 7.40 18.80 14.67
N LYS A 275 7.48 18.98 16.00
CA LYS A 275 8.74 19.29 16.71
C LYS A 275 9.42 18.05 17.27
N ASP A 276 8.82 16.88 17.15
CA ASP A 276 9.44 15.64 17.59
C ASP A 276 10.74 15.42 16.81
N PRO A 277 11.88 15.17 17.48
CA PRO A 277 13.15 14.89 16.80
C PRO A 277 13.09 13.72 15.83
N GLU A 278 12.19 12.77 16.02
CA GLU A 278 12.03 11.60 15.13
C GLU A 278 11.35 11.97 13.82
N MET A 279 10.68 13.12 13.72
CA MET A 279 10.13 13.64 12.46
C MET A 279 11.17 13.76 11.34
N ARG A 280 12.43 13.92 11.68
CA ARG A 280 13.54 13.91 10.70
C ARG A 280 13.66 12.62 9.87
N PHE A 281 13.10 11.52 10.35
CA PHE A 281 13.10 10.23 9.66
C PHE A 281 11.85 9.98 8.82
N HIS A 282 10.80 10.77 9.03
CA HIS A 282 9.60 10.64 8.21
C HIS A 282 9.89 11.00 6.76
N SER A 283 9.43 10.15 5.86
CA SER A 283 9.50 10.48 4.44
C SER A 283 8.74 11.79 4.16
N PRO A 284 9.13 12.56 3.16
CA PRO A 284 8.38 13.75 2.77
C PRO A 284 6.91 13.47 2.44
N ALA A 285 6.57 12.26 1.95
CA ALA A 285 5.20 11.83 1.75
C ALA A 285 4.46 11.64 3.08
N GLY A 286 5.07 10.92 4.03
CA GLY A 286 4.53 10.75 5.38
C GLY A 286 4.35 12.08 6.10
N LEU A 287 5.33 12.99 5.98
CA LEU A 287 5.20 14.35 6.51
C LEU A 287 4.01 15.10 5.89
N SER A 288 3.81 15.00 4.55
CA SER A 288 2.74 15.73 3.89
C SER A 288 1.36 15.35 4.42
N GLU A 289 1.16 14.10 4.84
CA GLU A 289 -0.10 13.64 5.41
C GLU A 289 -0.38 14.20 6.82
N LYS A 290 0.67 14.66 7.51
CA LYS A 290 0.59 15.29 8.85
C LYS A 290 0.38 16.80 8.81
N LEU A 291 0.56 17.42 7.64
CA LEU A 291 0.43 18.87 7.48
C LEU A 291 -1.04 19.31 7.28
N PRO A 292 -1.39 20.56 7.63
CA PRO A 292 -2.77 21.04 7.69
C PRO A 292 -3.61 20.83 6.43
N SER A 293 -3.04 20.93 5.21
CA SER A 293 -3.82 20.78 3.97
C SER A 293 -4.26 19.33 3.70
N SER A 294 -3.54 18.35 4.25
CA SER A 294 -3.74 16.92 3.97
C SER A 294 -4.14 16.13 5.20
N ASN A 295 -3.92 16.68 6.41
CA ASN A 295 -4.15 15.97 7.66
C ASN A 295 -5.63 15.64 7.85
N ARG A 296 -5.92 14.33 7.89
CA ARG A 296 -7.28 13.83 8.09
C ARG A 296 -7.82 14.21 9.46
N SER A 297 -6.94 14.38 10.44
CA SER A 297 -7.29 14.75 11.82
C SER A 297 -7.77 16.20 11.98
N LEU A 298 -7.56 17.05 10.97
CA LEU A 298 -8.02 18.43 10.95
C LEU A 298 -9.31 18.66 10.15
N ARG A 299 -9.94 17.59 9.67
CA ARG A 299 -11.18 17.71 8.88
C ARG A 299 -12.38 18.09 9.77
N PRO A 300 -13.41 18.76 9.22
CA PRO A 300 -14.69 18.88 9.89
C PRO A 300 -15.17 17.51 10.39
N ASN A 301 -15.72 17.44 11.60
CA ASN A 301 -16.13 16.21 12.31
C ASN A 301 -14.97 15.38 12.93
N GLN A 302 -13.79 15.93 13.05
CA GLN A 302 -12.64 15.22 13.62
C GLN A 302 -12.82 14.81 15.08
N ALA A 303 -13.50 15.61 15.89
CA ALA A 303 -13.79 15.26 17.28
C ALA A 303 -14.57 13.94 17.39
N ASP A 304 -15.50 13.68 16.46
CA ASP A 304 -16.26 12.44 16.39
C ASP A 304 -15.35 11.27 15.99
N PHE A 305 -14.41 11.49 15.07
CA PHE A 305 -13.45 10.46 14.64
C PHE A 305 -12.46 10.12 15.75
N ASN A 306 -11.93 11.11 16.48
CA ASN A 306 -11.05 10.87 17.62
C ASN A 306 -11.79 10.15 18.75
N GLY A 307 -13.02 10.54 19.05
CA GLY A 307 -13.88 9.83 19.97
C GLY A 307 -14.15 8.38 19.51
N TYR A 308 -14.30 8.16 18.22
CA TYR A 308 -14.41 6.81 17.66
C TYR A 308 -13.12 6.01 17.87
N LEU A 309 -11.96 6.52 17.50
CA LEU A 309 -10.67 5.81 17.67
C LEU A 309 -10.39 5.51 19.14
N THR A 310 -10.65 6.47 20.04
CA THR A 310 -10.48 6.30 21.50
C THR A 310 -11.32 5.13 22.03
N ARG A 311 -12.54 4.96 21.51
CA ARG A 311 -13.41 3.83 21.88
C ARG A 311 -13.01 2.52 21.21
N GLN A 312 -12.51 2.57 19.98
CA GLN A 312 -12.23 1.36 19.20
C GLN A 312 -10.87 0.73 19.55
N LEU A 313 -9.84 1.51 19.82
CA LEU A 313 -8.49 0.97 20.05
C LEU A 313 -8.44 -0.08 21.20
N PRO A 314 -9.08 0.11 22.34
CA PRO A 314 -9.18 -0.94 23.39
C PRO A 314 -9.92 -2.20 22.90
N ARG A 315 -10.94 -2.03 22.07
CA ARG A 315 -11.70 -3.16 21.49
C ARG A 315 -10.87 -3.92 20.46
N MET A 316 -10.08 -3.22 19.63
CA MET A 316 -9.13 -3.81 18.69
C MET A 316 -8.07 -4.63 19.43
N ARG A 317 -7.45 -4.07 20.48
CA ARG A 317 -6.51 -4.80 21.36
C ARG A 317 -7.14 -6.07 21.93
N ARG A 318 -8.40 -5.99 22.39
CA ARG A 318 -9.14 -7.16 22.91
C ARG A 318 -9.36 -8.22 21.86
N LEU A 319 -9.76 -7.84 20.62
CA LEU A 319 -9.96 -8.80 19.52
C LEU A 319 -8.63 -9.46 19.13
N VAL A 320 -7.54 -8.67 19.00
CA VAL A 320 -6.19 -9.16 18.70
C VAL A 320 -5.74 -10.18 19.76
N LYS A 321 -5.98 -9.89 21.04
CA LYS A 321 -5.71 -10.85 22.13
C LYS A 321 -6.48 -12.16 21.94
N LEU A 322 -7.78 -12.09 21.66
CA LEU A 322 -8.62 -13.28 21.49
C LEU A 322 -8.22 -14.10 20.27
N LEU A 323 -7.82 -13.45 19.16
CA LEU A 323 -7.28 -14.13 17.98
C LEU A 323 -6.03 -14.94 18.34
N ARG A 324 -5.06 -14.33 19.04
CA ARG A 324 -3.87 -15.04 19.53
C ARG A 324 -4.23 -16.19 20.47
N ASP A 325 -5.09 -15.95 21.44
CA ASP A 325 -5.45 -16.95 22.47
C ASP A 325 -6.19 -18.15 21.85
N ALA A 326 -6.91 -17.93 20.75
CA ALA A 326 -7.53 -19.00 19.95
C ALA A 326 -6.53 -19.72 19.02
N GLY A 327 -5.32 -19.24 18.86
CA GLY A 327 -4.29 -19.82 17.98
C GLY A 327 -4.34 -19.33 16.51
N ALA A 328 -5.08 -18.27 16.22
CA ALA A 328 -5.01 -17.61 14.90
C ALA A 328 -3.64 -16.93 14.72
N PRO A 329 -3.01 -16.99 13.53
CA PRO A 329 -1.78 -16.27 13.29
C PRO A 329 -2.01 -14.74 13.35
N VAL A 330 -1.38 -14.08 14.32
CA VAL A 330 -1.40 -12.62 14.42
C VAL A 330 -0.02 -12.07 14.04
N PHE A 331 0.02 -11.17 13.06
CA PHE A 331 1.24 -10.53 12.62
C PHE A 331 1.34 -9.09 13.13
N ALA A 332 2.56 -8.66 13.42
CA ALA A 332 2.88 -7.26 13.52
C ALA A 332 2.94 -6.63 12.12
N GLY A 333 2.48 -5.40 12.00
CA GLY A 333 2.50 -4.63 10.76
C GLY A 333 2.10 -3.19 11.03
N THR A 334 2.57 -2.26 10.21
CA THR A 334 2.55 -0.84 10.59
C THR A 334 1.67 0.05 9.75
N ASP A 335 1.33 -0.36 8.53
CA ASP A 335 0.72 0.51 7.52
C ASP A 335 1.62 1.72 7.15
N THR A 336 2.94 1.57 7.38
CA THR A 336 3.96 2.58 7.05
C THR A 336 4.11 2.65 5.52
N GLU A 337 4.25 3.77 4.88
CA GLU A 337 4.58 5.10 5.43
C GLU A 337 3.36 6.02 5.57
N THR A 338 2.14 5.51 5.51
CA THR A 338 0.95 6.31 5.79
C THR A 338 0.97 6.80 7.24
N PHE A 339 1.37 5.92 8.16
CA PHE A 339 1.48 6.22 9.59
C PHE A 339 2.88 5.90 10.09
N GLY A 340 3.52 6.85 10.78
CA GLY A 340 4.85 6.66 11.31
C GLY A 340 5.96 6.65 10.24
N PHE A 341 7.06 5.98 10.51
CA PHE A 341 8.19 5.88 9.56
C PHE A 341 8.82 4.49 9.49
N ALA A 342 9.48 4.23 8.37
CA ALA A 342 10.00 2.94 7.97
C ALA A 342 10.89 2.30 9.04
N GLY A 343 10.53 1.12 9.50
CA GLY A 343 11.25 0.29 10.45
C GLY A 343 10.92 0.58 11.92
N GLN A 344 10.98 1.83 12.37
CA GLN A 344 10.75 2.17 13.78
C GLN A 344 9.30 1.90 14.20
N SER A 345 8.34 2.21 13.32
CA SER A 345 6.91 1.98 13.60
C SER A 345 6.58 0.54 13.96
N LEU A 346 7.39 -0.45 13.49
CA LEU A 346 7.21 -1.83 13.89
C LEU A 346 7.46 -2.04 15.39
N HIS A 347 8.45 -1.32 15.97
CA HIS A 347 8.67 -1.37 17.43
C HIS A 347 7.46 -0.81 18.18
N GLY A 348 6.81 0.22 17.63
CA GLY A 348 5.54 0.75 18.14
C GLY A 348 4.41 -0.28 18.10
N ASP A 349 4.25 -1.02 17.00
CA ASP A 349 3.20 -2.05 16.89
C ASP A 349 3.47 -3.24 17.84
N LEU A 350 4.75 -3.61 18.03
CA LEU A 350 5.14 -4.61 19.04
C LEU A 350 4.81 -4.15 20.45
N HIS A 351 4.99 -2.86 20.77
CA HIS A 351 4.57 -2.28 22.04
C HIS A 351 3.05 -2.31 22.20
N GLU A 352 2.30 -2.00 21.15
CA GLU A 352 0.84 -2.12 21.15
C GLU A 352 0.36 -3.55 21.42
N LEU A 353 1.08 -4.55 20.92
CA LEU A 353 0.79 -5.96 21.24
C LEU A 353 0.99 -6.28 22.71
N LEU A 354 2.01 -5.67 23.40
CA LEU A 354 2.12 -5.79 24.86
C LEU A 354 0.90 -5.18 25.56
N LEU A 355 0.44 -4.01 25.12
CA LEU A 355 -0.77 -3.36 25.66
C LEU A 355 -2.02 -4.20 25.39
N ALA A 356 -2.02 -5.00 24.32
CA ALA A 356 -3.06 -5.99 24.03
C ALA A 356 -2.94 -7.27 24.88
N GLY A 357 -1.91 -7.39 25.74
CA GLY A 357 -1.70 -8.53 26.65
C GLY A 357 -0.89 -9.67 26.06
N PHE A 358 -0.06 -9.41 25.04
CA PHE A 358 0.97 -10.36 24.59
C PHE A 358 2.17 -10.34 25.55
N THR A 359 2.84 -11.48 25.69
CA THR A 359 4.17 -11.50 26.30
C THR A 359 5.21 -10.96 25.31
N PRO A 360 6.40 -10.51 25.75
CA PRO A 360 7.47 -10.09 24.84
C PRO A 360 7.83 -11.16 23.80
N TYR A 361 7.83 -12.43 24.18
CA TYR A 361 8.06 -13.56 23.26
C TYR A 361 6.97 -13.62 22.18
N GLN A 362 5.70 -13.55 22.56
CA GLN A 362 4.56 -13.60 21.62
C GLN A 362 4.53 -12.39 20.68
N ALA A 363 4.89 -11.20 21.17
CA ALA A 363 5.03 -10.02 20.33
C ALA A 363 6.15 -10.20 19.30
N LEU A 364 7.33 -10.69 19.70
CA LEU A 364 8.42 -10.99 18.76
C LEU A 364 8.05 -12.11 17.77
N GLU A 365 7.31 -13.11 18.21
CA GLU A 365 6.78 -14.16 17.34
C GLU A 365 5.92 -13.62 16.20
N SER A 366 5.11 -12.58 16.48
CA SER A 366 4.27 -11.90 15.49
C SER A 366 5.07 -11.16 14.41
N ALA A 367 6.33 -10.84 14.65
CA ALA A 367 7.24 -10.20 13.72
C ALA A 367 8.40 -11.11 13.25
N THR A 368 8.38 -12.40 13.57
CA THR A 368 9.48 -13.31 13.21
C THR A 368 8.95 -14.65 12.70
N ARG A 369 8.75 -15.62 13.60
CA ARG A 369 8.38 -17.00 13.26
C ARG A 369 7.06 -17.08 12.50
N LEU A 370 6.00 -16.40 12.98
CA LEU A 370 4.68 -16.49 12.36
C LEU A 370 4.65 -15.96 10.92
N PRO A 371 5.22 -14.78 10.58
CA PRO A 371 5.43 -14.36 9.20
C PRO A 371 6.22 -15.36 8.36
N GLY A 372 7.32 -15.92 8.91
CA GLY A 372 8.15 -16.90 8.20
C GLY A 372 7.39 -18.19 7.86
N GLU A 373 6.59 -18.71 8.79
CA GLU A 373 5.74 -19.87 8.57
C GLU A 373 4.64 -19.61 7.55
N PHE A 374 4.00 -18.44 7.63
CA PHE A 374 2.96 -18.02 6.67
C PHE A 374 3.52 -17.92 5.25
N ILE A 375 4.63 -17.20 5.07
CA ILE A 375 5.25 -17.02 3.77
C ILE A 375 5.70 -18.36 3.18
N ARG A 376 6.33 -19.21 3.98
CA ARG A 376 6.72 -20.55 3.55
C ARG A 376 5.53 -21.42 3.14
N LYS A 377 4.40 -21.31 3.83
CA LYS A 377 3.19 -22.09 3.55
C LYS A 377 2.43 -21.60 2.33
N HIS A 378 2.32 -20.29 2.16
CA HIS A 378 1.37 -19.70 1.22
C HIS A 378 2.00 -19.10 -0.03
N LEU A 379 3.29 -18.68 0.02
CA LEU A 379 3.94 -18.07 -1.15
C LEU A 379 4.73 -19.11 -1.93
N ARG A 380 4.63 -19.03 -3.25
CA ARG A 380 5.41 -19.87 -4.15
C ARG A 380 6.91 -19.57 -3.99
N GLY A 381 7.70 -20.59 -3.66
CA GLY A 381 9.12 -20.42 -3.37
C GLY A 381 9.40 -19.70 -2.05
N GLY A 382 8.42 -19.69 -1.12
CA GLY A 382 8.57 -19.12 0.21
C GLY A 382 9.77 -19.69 0.95
N GLU A 383 10.68 -18.80 1.33
CA GLU A 383 11.92 -19.15 2.04
C GLU A 383 11.63 -19.41 3.52
N ARG A 384 12.44 -20.24 4.14
CA ARG A 384 12.41 -20.43 5.58
C ARG A 384 13.16 -19.29 6.26
N PHE A 385 12.49 -18.49 7.07
CA PHE A 385 13.07 -17.41 7.87
C PHE A 385 12.29 -17.20 9.18
N GLY A 386 12.70 -16.23 9.99
CA GLY A 386 12.03 -15.88 11.26
C GLY A 386 12.45 -16.75 12.44
N THR A 387 13.45 -17.63 12.27
CA THR A 387 14.08 -18.40 13.35
C THR A 387 15.58 -18.45 13.17
N VAL A 388 16.34 -18.50 14.30
CA VAL A 388 17.79 -18.71 14.26
C VAL A 388 18.07 -20.21 14.28
N THR A 389 17.84 -20.88 13.15
CA THR A 389 18.03 -22.33 12.99
C THR A 389 18.76 -22.64 11.70
N ALA A 390 19.52 -23.75 11.67
CA ALA A 390 20.19 -24.18 10.46
C ALA A 390 19.21 -24.39 9.30
N GLY A 391 19.58 -23.94 8.11
CA GLY A 391 18.76 -23.97 6.90
C GLY A 391 17.76 -22.78 6.77
N SER A 392 17.68 -21.90 7.76
CA SER A 392 16.93 -20.66 7.63
C SER A 392 17.74 -19.60 6.87
N ARG A 393 17.03 -18.70 6.16
CA ARG A 393 17.62 -17.51 5.58
C ARG A 393 18.31 -16.70 6.69
N ALA A 394 19.52 -16.23 6.42
CA ALA A 394 20.30 -15.49 7.39
C ALA A 394 19.84 -14.03 7.49
N ASP A 395 18.70 -13.87 8.13
CA ASP A 395 18.11 -12.62 8.58
C ASP A 395 18.20 -12.57 10.10
N LEU A 396 19.08 -11.72 10.63
CA LEU A 396 19.45 -11.73 12.05
C LEU A 396 19.63 -10.29 12.56
N VAL A 397 19.30 -10.09 13.85
CA VAL A 397 19.58 -8.82 14.56
C VAL A 397 20.38 -9.12 15.81
N LEU A 398 21.54 -8.46 15.94
CA LEU A 398 22.37 -8.48 17.13
C LEU A 398 22.01 -7.26 18.00
N LEU A 399 21.62 -7.50 19.24
CA LEU A 399 21.17 -6.50 20.21
C LEU A 399 22.12 -6.43 21.40
N ASP A 400 22.31 -5.24 21.95
CA ASP A 400 23.11 -5.05 23.19
C ASP A 400 22.41 -5.52 24.47
N ALA A 401 21.07 -5.77 24.42
CA ALA A 401 20.31 -6.24 25.57
C ALA A 401 19.18 -7.20 25.18
N ASN A 402 18.63 -7.92 26.17
CA ASN A 402 17.63 -8.95 25.97
C ASN A 402 16.23 -8.34 25.69
N PRO A 403 15.65 -8.48 24.49
CA PRO A 403 14.33 -7.95 24.17
C PRO A 403 13.18 -8.72 24.82
N LEU A 404 13.42 -9.93 25.36
CA LEU A 404 12.40 -10.67 26.11
C LEU A 404 12.21 -10.14 27.53
N LEU A 405 13.18 -9.36 28.05
CA LEU A 405 13.05 -8.68 29.34
C LEU A 405 12.37 -7.31 29.18
N ASP A 406 12.67 -6.63 28.09
CA ASP A 406 12.10 -5.32 27.73
C ASP A 406 12.18 -5.15 26.21
N LEU A 407 11.04 -5.01 25.54
CA LEU A 407 11.01 -4.81 24.07
C LEU A 407 11.67 -3.49 23.66
N GLY A 408 11.81 -2.49 24.50
CA GLY A 408 12.60 -1.28 24.23
C GLY A 408 14.07 -1.59 23.88
N ASN A 409 14.60 -2.76 24.26
CA ASN A 409 15.93 -3.20 23.87
C ASN A 409 16.07 -3.51 22.37
N LEU A 410 14.96 -3.58 21.61
CA LEU A 410 14.99 -3.67 20.14
C LEU A 410 15.61 -2.42 19.48
N GLU A 411 15.58 -1.27 20.16
CA GLU A 411 16.22 -0.04 19.66
C GLU A 411 17.76 -0.08 19.77
N ARG A 412 18.30 -1.03 20.55
CA ARG A 412 19.73 -1.17 20.82
C ARG A 412 20.41 -2.09 19.83
N VAL A 413 20.19 -1.83 18.52
CA VAL A 413 20.73 -2.64 17.42
C VAL A 413 22.22 -2.44 17.30
N ARG A 414 22.98 -3.52 17.48
CA ARG A 414 24.44 -3.56 17.28
C ARG A 414 24.82 -3.94 15.84
N GLY A 415 23.94 -4.63 15.16
CA GLY A 415 24.09 -4.95 13.75
C GLY A 415 22.91 -5.75 13.23
N THR A 416 22.66 -5.61 11.95
CA THR A 416 21.59 -6.31 11.22
C THR A 416 22.20 -7.13 10.10
N MET A 417 21.75 -8.35 9.94
CA MET A 417 22.07 -9.19 8.79
C MET A 417 20.80 -9.41 7.96
N ALA A 418 20.83 -9.04 6.71
CA ALA A 418 19.77 -9.29 5.75
C ALA A 418 20.30 -10.16 4.61
N ARG A 419 19.72 -11.35 4.42
CA ARG A 419 20.17 -12.33 3.44
C ARG A 419 21.69 -12.58 3.50
N GLY A 420 22.22 -12.75 4.71
CA GLY A 420 23.63 -13.00 4.97
C GLY A 420 24.55 -11.79 4.82
N ARG A 421 24.05 -10.63 4.43
CA ARG A 421 24.83 -9.38 4.37
C ARG A 421 24.77 -8.69 5.72
N TRP A 422 25.94 -8.50 6.31
CA TRP A 422 26.07 -7.86 7.61
C TRP A 422 26.25 -6.36 7.49
N TYR A 423 25.40 -5.62 8.20
CA TYR A 423 25.46 -4.18 8.41
C TYR A 423 25.77 -3.93 9.88
N ALA A 424 26.97 -3.38 10.17
CA ALA A 424 27.38 -3.05 11.52
C ALA A 424 26.65 -1.79 12.03
N ALA A 425 26.73 -1.51 13.33
CA ALA A 425 26.08 -0.33 13.94
C ALA A 425 26.45 0.97 13.21
N GLU A 426 27.70 1.10 12.77
CA GLU A 426 28.18 2.27 12.06
C GLU A 426 27.57 2.39 10.64
N ASP A 427 27.29 1.25 9.97
CA ASP A 427 26.58 1.23 8.68
C ASP A 427 25.13 1.68 8.88
N LEU A 428 24.47 1.13 9.88
CA LEU A 428 23.08 1.43 10.22
C LEU A 428 22.92 2.91 10.63
N GLN A 429 23.88 3.44 11.40
CA GLN A 429 23.88 4.85 11.76
C GLN A 429 24.06 5.75 10.53
N ARG A 430 24.98 5.40 9.61
CA ARG A 430 25.14 6.14 8.35
C ARG A 430 23.85 6.14 7.50
N MET A 431 23.11 5.02 7.46
CA MET A 431 21.81 4.95 6.78
C MET A 431 20.82 5.94 7.41
N ARG A 432 20.71 5.97 8.75
CA ARG A 432 19.84 6.92 9.47
C ARG A 432 20.26 8.37 9.21
N ASP A 433 21.55 8.68 9.30
CA ASP A 433 22.07 10.03 9.09
C ASP A 433 21.82 10.50 7.65
N SER A 434 21.97 9.61 6.66
CA SER A 434 21.68 9.91 5.27
C SER A 434 20.21 10.26 5.04
N ILE A 435 19.30 9.50 5.64
CA ILE A 435 17.85 9.75 5.58
C ILE A 435 17.52 11.10 6.24
N ALA A 436 18.05 11.34 7.44
CA ALA A 436 17.83 12.60 8.15
C ALA A 436 18.37 13.81 7.38
N ALA A 437 19.56 13.70 6.81
CA ALA A 437 20.19 14.76 6.01
C ALA A 437 19.39 15.08 4.75
N ARG A 438 18.89 14.07 4.05
CA ARG A 438 17.99 14.24 2.91
C ARG A 438 16.70 14.93 3.32
N ASN A 439 16.04 14.41 4.36
CA ASN A 439 14.77 14.92 4.83
C ASN A 439 14.89 16.38 5.30
N ALA A 440 16.00 16.75 5.95
CA ALA A 440 16.26 18.14 6.33
C ALA A 440 16.26 19.11 5.15
N GLN A 441 16.58 18.65 3.94
CA GLN A 441 16.53 19.47 2.71
C GLN A 441 15.13 19.54 2.11
N VAL A 442 14.35 18.46 2.22
CA VAL A 442 13.07 18.29 1.50
C VAL A 442 11.87 18.69 2.34
N GLN A 443 11.87 18.37 3.64
CA GLN A 443 10.75 18.65 4.52
C GLN A 443 10.34 20.14 4.56
N PRO A 444 11.28 21.12 4.57
CA PRO A 444 10.91 22.53 4.49
C PRO A 444 10.17 22.91 3.20
N LEU A 445 10.46 22.24 2.10
CA LEU A 445 9.79 22.47 0.83
C LEU A 445 8.38 21.90 0.82
N VAL A 446 8.19 20.71 1.42
CA VAL A 446 6.87 20.11 1.61
C VAL A 446 6.00 21.00 2.49
N ALA A 447 6.55 21.53 3.58
CA ALA A 447 5.87 22.49 4.45
C ALA A 447 5.53 23.81 3.73
N GLN A 448 6.40 24.29 2.85
CA GLN A 448 6.14 25.46 2.01
C GLN A 448 5.02 25.20 1.00
N LEU A 449 4.99 24.02 0.35
CA LEU A 449 3.91 23.61 -0.53
C LEU A 449 2.58 23.57 0.20
N ASP A 450 2.55 22.97 1.40
CA ASP A 450 1.36 22.92 2.26
C ASP A 450 0.85 24.33 2.56
N SER A 451 1.74 25.23 3.00
CA SER A 451 1.40 26.63 3.26
C SER A 451 0.80 27.34 2.04
N LEU A 452 1.32 27.07 0.84
CA LEU A 452 0.78 27.60 -0.41
C LEU A 452 -0.59 27.00 -0.73
N ALA A 453 -0.79 25.72 -0.49
CA ALA A 453 -2.08 25.04 -0.70
C ALA A 453 -3.18 25.60 0.20
N MET A 454 -2.84 25.99 1.43
CA MET A 454 -3.79 26.61 2.37
C MET A 454 -4.20 28.03 2.00
N LYS A 455 -3.39 28.75 1.23
CA LYS A 455 -3.68 30.10 0.78
C LYS A 455 -4.55 30.08 -0.50
N ALA A 456 -5.44 31.04 -0.65
CA ALA A 456 -6.21 31.20 -1.89
C ALA A 456 -5.32 31.77 -3.02
N ASN A 457 -5.53 31.32 -4.26
CA ASN A 457 -4.94 31.87 -5.50
C ASN A 457 -3.41 31.73 -5.68
N ASN A 458 -2.75 30.74 -5.09
CA ASN A 458 -1.30 30.57 -5.20
C ASN A 458 -0.87 29.38 -6.10
N GLY A 459 -1.68 28.98 -7.05
CA GLY A 459 -1.38 27.87 -7.94
C GLY A 459 -0.12 28.07 -8.78
N ALA A 460 0.13 29.29 -9.29
CA ALA A 460 1.34 29.58 -10.05
C ALA A 460 2.61 29.43 -9.20
N GLU A 461 2.61 29.90 -7.95
CA GLU A 461 3.75 29.74 -7.03
C GLU A 461 3.99 28.27 -6.68
N SER A 462 2.92 27.46 -6.51
CA SER A 462 3.04 26.04 -6.28
C SER A 462 3.68 25.31 -7.45
N VAL A 463 3.33 25.67 -8.70
CA VAL A 463 3.95 25.12 -9.92
C VAL A 463 5.46 25.49 -9.96
N LEU A 464 5.80 26.76 -9.74
CA LEU A 464 7.21 27.22 -9.74
C LEU A 464 8.05 26.55 -8.64
N LEU A 465 7.47 26.39 -7.44
CA LEU A 465 8.16 25.70 -6.35
C LEU A 465 8.40 24.25 -6.70
N PHE A 466 7.41 23.57 -7.31
CA PHE A 466 7.54 22.19 -7.71
C PHE A 466 8.58 22.01 -8.84
N GLU A 467 8.63 22.92 -9.83
CA GLU A 467 9.69 22.93 -10.84
C GLU A 467 11.08 23.11 -10.23
N ARG A 468 11.21 23.96 -9.21
CA ARG A 468 12.46 24.11 -8.48
C ARG A 468 12.85 22.85 -7.72
N ILE A 469 11.91 22.19 -7.05
CA ILE A 469 12.15 20.89 -6.38
C ILE A 469 12.67 19.87 -7.39
N ARG A 470 12.02 19.75 -8.53
CA ARG A 470 12.41 18.85 -9.62
C ARG A 470 13.84 19.09 -10.10
N THR A 471 14.22 20.35 -10.32
CA THR A 471 15.54 20.70 -10.89
C THR A 471 16.66 20.61 -9.87
N THR A 472 16.35 20.88 -8.60
CA THR A 472 17.36 20.92 -7.52
C THR A 472 17.58 19.53 -6.90
N TRP A 473 16.54 18.67 -6.87
CA TRP A 473 16.58 17.34 -6.25
C TRP A 473 15.89 16.29 -7.12
N PRO A 474 16.46 15.91 -8.25
CA PRO A 474 15.83 14.94 -9.16
C PRO A 474 15.57 13.57 -8.50
N ASP A 475 16.39 13.18 -7.52
CA ASP A 475 16.25 11.91 -6.80
C ASP A 475 15.14 11.91 -5.74
N VAL A 476 14.61 13.07 -5.35
CA VAL A 476 13.49 13.25 -4.41
C VAL A 476 12.13 13.17 -5.10
N VAL A 477 12.17 13.10 -6.39
CA VAL A 477 11.01 13.09 -7.29
C VAL A 477 9.96 12.03 -6.95
N PRO A 478 10.25 10.77 -6.54
CA PRO A 478 9.22 9.80 -6.17
C PRO A 478 8.24 10.27 -5.09
N VAL A 479 8.70 11.05 -4.15
CA VAL A 479 7.87 11.61 -3.08
C VAL A 479 6.92 12.68 -3.61
N ALA A 480 7.36 13.42 -4.62
CA ALA A 480 6.60 14.51 -5.19
C ALA A 480 5.32 14.05 -5.91
N GLU A 481 5.21 12.79 -6.35
CA GLU A 481 3.99 12.32 -7.01
C GLU A 481 2.77 12.40 -6.08
N LEU A 482 2.88 11.89 -4.86
CA LEU A 482 1.77 11.89 -3.89
C LEU A 482 1.40 13.31 -3.46
N VAL A 483 2.43 14.11 -3.12
CA VAL A 483 2.27 15.50 -2.72
C VAL A 483 1.64 16.31 -3.85
N ALA A 484 2.19 16.23 -5.07
CA ALA A 484 1.68 16.99 -6.21
C ALA A 484 0.27 16.58 -6.65
N ARG A 485 -0.11 15.31 -6.47
CA ARG A 485 -1.49 14.84 -6.70
C ARG A 485 -2.46 15.47 -5.72
N GLY A 486 -2.11 15.50 -4.44
CA GLY A 486 -2.88 16.18 -3.40
C GLY A 486 -3.04 17.67 -3.71
N TYR A 487 -1.96 18.34 -4.05
CA TYR A 487 -1.99 19.77 -4.42
C TYR A 487 -2.75 20.04 -5.71
N GLY A 488 -2.57 19.23 -6.73
CA GLY A 488 -3.33 19.35 -7.98
C GLY A 488 -4.84 19.24 -7.73
N ARG A 489 -5.27 18.36 -6.83
CA ARG A 489 -6.67 18.28 -6.38
C ARG A 489 -7.09 19.53 -5.60
N THR A 490 -6.28 19.98 -4.66
CA THR A 490 -6.58 21.17 -3.86
C THR A 490 -6.72 22.43 -4.71
N LEU A 491 -5.79 22.65 -5.67
CA LEU A 491 -5.89 23.76 -6.63
C LEU A 491 -7.16 23.67 -7.46
N PHE A 492 -7.52 22.45 -7.88
CA PHE A 492 -8.74 22.23 -8.63
C PHE A 492 -9.99 22.59 -7.83
N LEU A 493 -10.10 22.11 -6.58
CA LEU A 493 -11.21 22.38 -5.68
C LEU A 493 -11.33 23.88 -5.34
N LYS A 494 -10.21 24.61 -5.32
CA LYS A 494 -10.17 26.08 -5.16
C LYS A 494 -10.46 26.85 -6.45
N GLY A 495 -10.72 26.18 -7.57
CA GLY A 495 -11.06 26.79 -8.86
C GLY A 495 -9.86 27.17 -9.73
N ASP A 496 -8.62 26.98 -9.30
CA ASP A 496 -7.40 27.25 -10.08
C ASP A 496 -7.10 26.08 -11.04
N ARG A 497 -7.99 25.85 -11.97
CA ARG A 497 -7.94 24.76 -12.95
C ARG A 497 -6.68 24.79 -13.83
N PRO A 498 -6.23 25.96 -14.39
CA PRO A 498 -5.04 25.99 -15.24
C PRO A 498 -3.77 25.51 -14.53
N ASN A 499 -3.54 25.98 -13.30
CA ASN A 499 -2.37 25.58 -12.52
C ASN A 499 -2.47 24.16 -11.99
N ALA A 500 -3.67 23.68 -11.65
CA ALA A 500 -3.91 22.29 -11.32
C ALA A 500 -3.52 21.34 -12.47
N ILE A 501 -3.86 21.69 -13.72
CA ILE A 501 -3.48 20.92 -14.92
C ILE A 501 -1.96 20.99 -15.14
N LYS A 502 -1.36 22.18 -15.05
CA LYS A 502 0.10 22.34 -15.21
C LYS A 502 0.87 21.47 -14.21
N LEU A 503 0.45 21.48 -12.93
CA LEU A 503 1.09 20.67 -11.90
C LEU A 503 0.97 19.18 -12.21
N ARG A 504 -0.21 18.72 -12.64
CA ARG A 504 -0.43 17.32 -13.01
C ARG A 504 0.38 16.89 -14.24
N LEU A 505 0.55 17.77 -15.22
CA LEU A 505 1.41 17.54 -16.40
C LEU A 505 2.86 17.37 -15.98
N LEU A 506 3.38 18.24 -15.12
CA LEU A 506 4.73 18.13 -14.57
C LEU A 506 4.92 16.78 -13.85
N VAL A 507 3.96 16.37 -13.04
CA VAL A 507 3.99 15.07 -12.36
C VAL A 507 4.03 13.93 -13.37
N ALA A 508 3.17 13.95 -14.39
CA ALA A 508 3.13 12.88 -15.39
C ALA A 508 4.38 12.82 -16.28
N GLU A 509 5.04 13.94 -16.51
CA GLU A 509 6.33 14.02 -17.21
C GLU A 509 7.44 13.37 -16.38
N LEU A 510 7.51 13.69 -15.08
CA LEU A 510 8.46 13.12 -14.13
C LEU A 510 8.26 11.62 -13.94
N TYR A 511 6.99 11.20 -13.83
CA TYR A 511 6.60 9.81 -13.63
C TYR A 511 6.02 9.22 -14.92
N SER A 512 6.76 9.32 -16.01
CA SER A 512 6.31 8.89 -17.33
C SER A 512 5.88 7.41 -17.41
N ARG A 513 6.27 6.59 -16.43
CA ARG A 513 5.85 5.17 -16.26
C ARG A 513 4.74 4.98 -15.22
N SER A 514 4.24 6.06 -14.59
CA SER A 514 3.12 5.99 -13.65
C SER A 514 1.79 6.07 -14.39
N HIS A 515 1.02 4.98 -14.35
CA HIS A 515 -0.35 4.97 -14.85
C HIS A 515 -1.25 5.93 -14.07
N SER A 516 -0.99 6.08 -12.78
CA SER A 516 -1.74 6.97 -11.89
C SER A 516 -1.52 8.44 -12.25
N ALA A 517 -0.26 8.85 -12.48
CA ALA A 517 0.05 10.22 -12.93
C ALA A 517 -0.65 10.54 -14.27
N ALA A 518 -0.58 9.63 -15.23
CA ALA A 518 -1.29 9.78 -16.50
C ALA A 518 -2.82 9.89 -16.32
N ASN A 519 -3.41 9.08 -15.43
CA ASN A 519 -4.84 9.15 -15.09
C ASN A 519 -5.22 10.51 -14.50
N GLU A 520 -4.43 11.05 -13.57
CA GLU A 520 -4.68 12.34 -12.94
C GLU A 520 -4.64 13.51 -13.94
N VAL A 521 -3.75 13.45 -14.94
CA VAL A 521 -3.75 14.43 -16.03
C VAL A 521 -5.03 14.32 -16.86
N GLY A 522 -5.42 13.10 -17.21
CA GLY A 522 -6.67 12.84 -17.92
C GLY A 522 -7.89 13.41 -17.19
N ARG A 523 -7.97 13.20 -15.88
CA ARG A 523 -9.01 13.79 -15.02
C ARG A 523 -8.96 15.32 -15.01
N GLY A 524 -7.79 15.91 -14.93
CA GLY A 524 -7.62 17.36 -14.99
C GLY A 524 -8.19 17.96 -16.28
N TYR A 525 -7.91 17.38 -17.43
CA TYR A 525 -8.47 17.81 -18.71
C TYR A 525 -9.98 17.57 -18.81
N LEU A 526 -10.46 16.44 -18.29
CA LEU A 526 -11.88 16.15 -18.24
C LEU A 526 -12.65 17.23 -17.44
N PHE A 527 -12.15 17.59 -16.28
CA PHE A 527 -12.69 18.67 -15.46
C PHE A 527 -12.65 20.04 -16.16
N ALA A 528 -11.63 20.29 -16.98
CA ALA A 528 -11.56 21.49 -17.80
C ALA A 528 -12.51 21.46 -19.01
N GLY A 529 -13.18 20.32 -19.26
CA GLY A 529 -14.07 20.13 -20.41
C GLY A 529 -13.31 19.73 -21.69
N ASP A 530 -12.01 19.53 -21.64
CA ASP A 530 -11.20 19.06 -22.76
C ASP A 530 -11.17 17.52 -22.81
N THR A 531 -12.26 16.95 -23.36
CA THR A 531 -12.41 15.50 -23.50
C THR A 531 -11.39 14.89 -24.47
N GLY A 532 -10.85 15.68 -25.41
CA GLY A 532 -9.84 15.24 -26.36
C GLY A 532 -8.51 14.92 -25.69
N SER A 533 -7.97 15.90 -24.95
CA SER A 533 -6.74 15.73 -24.16
C SER A 533 -6.93 14.71 -23.05
N ALA A 534 -8.08 14.71 -22.38
CA ALA A 534 -8.42 13.70 -21.38
C ALA A 534 -8.26 12.27 -21.91
N LEU A 535 -8.82 12.01 -23.10
CA LEU A 535 -8.77 10.69 -23.75
C LEU A 535 -7.34 10.25 -24.06
N VAL A 536 -6.49 11.17 -24.52
CA VAL A 536 -5.07 10.87 -24.78
C VAL A 536 -4.39 10.35 -23.51
N HIS A 537 -4.58 11.05 -22.38
CA HIS A 537 -3.93 10.69 -21.12
C HIS A 537 -4.55 9.44 -20.47
N PHE A 538 -5.85 9.22 -20.56
CA PHE A 538 -6.47 7.96 -20.12
C PHE A 538 -5.97 6.77 -20.94
N ARG A 539 -5.85 6.89 -22.26
CA ARG A 539 -5.24 5.84 -23.11
C ARG A 539 -3.78 5.58 -22.72
N ARG A 540 -3.02 6.62 -22.39
CA ARG A 540 -1.65 6.48 -21.87
C ARG A 540 -1.67 5.72 -20.54
N SER A 541 -2.53 6.09 -19.59
CA SER A 541 -2.71 5.37 -18.33
C SER A 541 -3.03 3.89 -18.56
N LEU A 542 -3.97 3.61 -19.48
CA LEU A 542 -4.38 2.25 -19.82
C LEU A 542 -3.24 1.46 -20.49
N SER A 543 -2.38 2.08 -21.30
CA SER A 543 -1.20 1.43 -21.88
C SER A 543 -0.18 0.99 -20.83
N LEU A 544 -0.09 1.74 -19.72
CA LEU A 544 0.79 1.44 -18.59
C LEU A 544 0.17 0.42 -17.61
N SER A 545 -1.15 0.37 -17.54
CA SER A 545 -1.93 -0.57 -16.71
C SER A 545 -3.13 -1.11 -17.48
N PRO A 546 -2.93 -2.10 -18.39
CA PRO A 546 -3.98 -2.58 -19.31
C PRO A 546 -5.20 -3.20 -18.65
N HIS A 547 -5.07 -3.61 -17.38
CA HIS A 547 -6.14 -4.23 -16.60
C HIS A 547 -6.87 -3.25 -15.67
N ASN A 548 -6.58 -1.95 -15.78
CA ASN A 548 -7.31 -0.92 -15.04
C ASN A 548 -8.67 -0.65 -15.69
N SER A 549 -9.68 -1.38 -15.24
CA SER A 549 -11.04 -1.32 -15.78
C SER A 549 -11.69 0.05 -15.57
N ALA A 550 -11.38 0.74 -14.46
CA ALA A 550 -11.90 2.09 -14.22
C ALA A 550 -11.44 3.09 -15.30
N VAL A 551 -10.16 3.02 -15.69
CA VAL A 551 -9.63 3.87 -16.76
C VAL A 551 -10.17 3.42 -18.12
N ARG A 552 -10.32 2.11 -18.36
CA ARG A 552 -10.93 1.59 -19.59
C ARG A 552 -12.35 2.12 -19.76
N ARG A 553 -13.16 2.04 -18.71
CA ARG A 553 -14.52 2.62 -18.74
C ARG A 553 -14.53 4.10 -19.01
N MET A 554 -13.54 4.85 -18.49
CA MET A 554 -13.40 6.26 -18.80
C MET A 554 -13.12 6.50 -20.29
N VAL A 555 -12.21 5.70 -20.86
CA VAL A 555 -11.94 5.73 -22.30
C VAL A 555 -13.19 5.42 -23.11
N ASP A 556 -13.89 4.33 -22.79
CA ASP A 556 -15.10 3.89 -23.47
C ASP A 556 -16.21 4.97 -23.37
N LYS A 557 -16.41 5.57 -22.20
CA LYS A 557 -17.37 6.68 -22.02
C LYS A 557 -17.04 7.91 -22.84
N LEU A 558 -15.77 8.30 -22.88
CA LEU A 558 -15.34 9.46 -23.65
C LEU A 558 -15.43 9.20 -25.16
N GLU A 559 -15.20 7.98 -25.60
CA GLU A 559 -15.44 7.55 -26.97
C GLU A 559 -16.94 7.55 -27.30
N ASP A 560 -17.78 7.04 -26.39
CA ASP A 560 -19.24 7.08 -26.53
C ASP A 560 -19.77 8.51 -26.49
N SER A 561 -19.19 9.42 -25.71
CA SER A 561 -19.62 10.84 -25.67
C SER A 561 -19.49 11.55 -27.02
N ARG A 562 -18.68 11.03 -27.94
CA ARG A 562 -18.54 11.50 -29.32
C ARG A 562 -19.65 10.97 -30.24
N ARG A 563 -20.41 9.97 -29.80
CA ARG A 563 -21.54 9.42 -30.56
C ARG A 563 -22.79 10.28 -30.39
N PRO A 564 -23.65 10.38 -31.39
CA PRO A 564 -24.91 11.06 -31.25
C PRO A 564 -25.76 10.50 -30.09
N LEU A 565 -26.36 11.36 -29.30
CA LEU A 565 -27.26 10.93 -28.23
C LEU A 565 -28.43 10.13 -28.78
N ARG A 566 -28.80 9.07 -28.08
CA ARG A 566 -29.96 8.21 -28.38
C ARG A 566 -31.17 8.50 -27.44
N PHE A 567 -31.10 9.55 -26.63
CA PHE A 567 -32.16 9.97 -25.72
C PHE A 567 -32.24 11.50 -25.66
N ALA A 568 -33.33 12.03 -25.07
CA ALA A 568 -33.52 13.47 -24.93
C ALA A 568 -32.43 14.08 -24.05
N ALA A 569 -31.75 15.11 -24.56
CA ALA A 569 -30.60 15.74 -23.86
C ALA A 569 -31.00 16.51 -22.61
N LEU A 570 -32.28 16.91 -22.51
CA LEU A 570 -32.84 17.66 -21.40
C LEU A 570 -33.93 16.80 -20.76
N ALA A 571 -33.71 16.35 -19.56
CA ALA A 571 -34.66 15.52 -18.83
C ALA A 571 -34.37 15.56 -17.32
N ARG A 572 -35.43 15.41 -16.55
CA ARG A 572 -35.35 15.13 -15.13
C ARG A 572 -35.66 13.66 -14.91
N TYR A 573 -34.78 12.99 -14.20
CA TYR A 573 -34.90 11.58 -13.84
C TYR A 573 -35.15 11.48 -12.35
N GLN A 574 -36.22 10.80 -11.96
CA GLN A 574 -36.51 10.44 -10.58
C GLN A 574 -36.13 8.99 -10.36
N PHE A 575 -35.35 8.73 -9.32
CA PHE A 575 -34.87 7.40 -8.97
C PHE A 575 -35.70 6.79 -7.84
N GLU A 576 -35.70 5.48 -7.77
CA GLU A 576 -36.09 4.76 -6.57
C GLU A 576 -35.16 5.16 -5.39
N PRO A 577 -35.70 5.26 -4.15
CA PRO A 577 -34.86 5.63 -3.01
C PRO A 577 -33.67 4.71 -2.83
N VAL A 578 -32.47 5.27 -2.67
CA VAL A 578 -31.26 4.52 -2.41
C VAL A 578 -31.09 4.29 -0.92
N THR A 579 -30.77 3.07 -0.52
CA THR A 579 -30.59 2.70 0.89
C THR A 579 -29.12 2.85 1.28
N MET A 580 -28.85 3.79 2.21
CA MET A 580 -27.54 3.97 2.80
C MET A 580 -27.29 2.90 3.85
N LYS A 581 -26.22 2.13 3.68
CA LYS A 581 -25.71 1.19 4.68
C LYS A 581 -24.52 1.86 5.36
N GLY A 582 -24.73 2.37 6.57
CA GLY A 582 -23.70 3.02 7.36
C GLY A 582 -23.50 2.34 8.70
N ARG A 583 -22.72 2.96 9.58
CA ARG A 583 -22.59 2.59 11.01
C ARG A 583 -23.85 2.86 11.83
N GLU A 584 -24.82 3.55 11.23
CA GLU A 584 -26.17 3.88 11.74
C GLU A 584 -27.22 3.00 11.05
N PRO A 585 -28.45 2.92 11.56
CA PRO A 585 -29.54 2.22 10.87
C PRO A 585 -29.66 2.67 9.42
N ALA A 586 -29.89 1.72 8.52
CA ALA A 586 -30.01 1.98 7.09
C ALA A 586 -31.10 3.02 6.83
N THR A 587 -30.75 4.15 6.20
CA THR A 587 -31.68 5.22 5.86
C THR A 587 -31.92 5.26 4.35
N ALA A 588 -33.18 5.37 3.95
CA ALA A 588 -33.53 5.60 2.55
C ALA A 588 -33.29 7.08 2.21
N ARG A 589 -32.65 7.34 1.07
CA ARG A 589 -32.40 8.70 0.55
C ARG A 589 -33.09 8.89 -0.78
N SER A 590 -33.73 10.03 -0.97
CA SER A 590 -34.28 10.39 -2.26
C SER A 590 -33.21 10.93 -3.19
N LEU A 591 -33.29 10.58 -4.47
CA LEU A 591 -32.30 10.95 -5.47
C LEU A 591 -33.02 11.32 -6.78
N ALA A 592 -32.64 12.45 -7.35
CA ALA A 592 -33.05 12.84 -8.71
C ALA A 592 -31.88 13.48 -9.46
N LEU A 593 -31.80 13.26 -10.76
CA LEU A 593 -30.84 13.86 -11.67
C LEU A 593 -31.56 14.74 -12.67
N THR A 594 -31.14 15.99 -12.79
CA THR A 594 -31.63 16.92 -13.82
C THR A 594 -30.47 17.21 -14.78
N LEU A 595 -30.71 17.04 -16.07
CA LEU A 595 -29.80 17.42 -17.15
C LEU A 595 -30.35 18.64 -17.85
N SER A 596 -29.53 19.67 -18.01
CA SER A 596 -29.91 20.94 -18.66
C SER A 596 -28.79 21.43 -19.60
N ASP A 597 -29.12 22.37 -20.46
CA ASP A 597 -28.16 23.04 -21.33
C ASP A 597 -28.03 24.51 -20.87
N SER A 598 -26.78 24.93 -20.64
CA SER A 598 -26.46 26.29 -20.24
C SER A 598 -25.38 26.85 -21.15
N ALA A 599 -25.70 27.83 -21.96
CA ALA A 599 -24.77 28.49 -22.88
C ALA A 599 -24.04 27.54 -23.83
N GLY A 600 -24.76 26.52 -24.35
CA GLY A 600 -24.17 25.52 -25.26
C GLY A 600 -23.31 24.45 -24.57
N ARG A 601 -23.32 24.41 -23.24
CA ARG A 601 -22.64 23.39 -22.43
C ARG A 601 -23.69 22.62 -21.62
N ARG A 602 -23.59 21.28 -21.68
CA ARG A 602 -24.41 20.44 -20.82
C ARG A 602 -23.98 20.58 -19.37
N VAL A 603 -24.94 20.81 -18.52
CA VAL A 603 -24.80 20.89 -17.08
C VAL A 603 -25.82 19.97 -16.43
N GLY A 604 -25.60 19.60 -15.20
CA GLY A 604 -26.56 18.80 -14.46
C GLY A 604 -26.56 19.15 -12.99
N SER A 605 -27.64 18.81 -12.33
CA SER A 605 -27.72 18.84 -10.88
C SER A 605 -28.30 17.54 -10.35
N ILE A 606 -27.86 17.19 -9.15
CA ILE A 606 -28.39 16.07 -8.38
C ILE A 606 -29.18 16.67 -7.20
N ARG A 607 -30.42 16.23 -7.05
CA ARG A 607 -31.17 16.41 -5.81
C ARG A 607 -30.89 15.21 -4.91
N TRP A 608 -30.26 15.49 -3.78
CA TRP A 608 -30.01 14.52 -2.74
C TRP A 608 -30.80 14.89 -1.49
N ASP A 609 -31.81 14.10 -1.17
CA ASP A 609 -32.89 14.46 -0.27
C ASP A 609 -33.59 15.77 -0.73
N ASP A 610 -33.57 16.81 0.09
CA ASP A 610 -34.22 18.08 -0.20
C ASP A 610 -33.28 19.19 -0.70
N LYS A 611 -32.01 18.82 -1.03
CA LYS A 611 -30.98 19.76 -1.49
C LYS A 611 -30.55 19.47 -2.91
N ASP A 612 -30.39 20.52 -3.71
CA ASP A 612 -29.84 20.44 -5.05
C ASP A 612 -28.33 20.73 -5.02
N TYR A 613 -27.58 19.90 -5.71
CA TYR A 613 -26.13 20.02 -5.88
C TYR A 613 -25.81 20.07 -7.37
N LEU A 614 -25.03 21.07 -7.79
CA LEU A 614 -24.49 21.09 -9.15
C LEU A 614 -23.45 19.99 -9.31
N LEU A 615 -23.46 19.31 -10.46
CA LEU A 615 -22.49 18.27 -10.76
C LEU A 615 -21.09 18.85 -10.93
N ASP A 616 -20.13 18.22 -10.30
CA ASP A 616 -18.69 18.49 -10.50
C ASP A 616 -18.22 17.92 -11.84
N GLU A 617 -18.73 16.75 -12.21
CA GLU A 617 -18.47 16.12 -13.50
C GLU A 617 -19.79 15.60 -14.13
N LEU A 618 -19.90 15.81 -15.45
CA LEU A 618 -20.98 15.25 -16.25
C LEU A 618 -20.43 14.80 -17.61
N VAL A 619 -20.56 13.52 -17.90
CA VAL A 619 -20.26 12.94 -19.23
C VAL A 619 -21.52 12.29 -19.76
N VAL A 620 -21.97 12.71 -20.93
CA VAL A 620 -23.19 12.20 -21.57
C VAL A 620 -22.87 11.82 -23.00
N GLY A 621 -23.23 10.62 -23.42
CA GLY A 621 -23.00 10.18 -24.80
C GLY A 621 -23.64 8.82 -25.11
N GLY A 622 -24.10 8.63 -26.33
CA GLY A 622 -24.80 7.41 -26.71
C GLY A 622 -26.05 7.19 -25.84
N GLU A 623 -26.06 6.12 -25.07
CA GLU A 623 -27.10 5.78 -24.09
C GLU A 623 -26.63 6.01 -22.62
N HIS A 624 -25.45 6.61 -22.40
CA HIS A 624 -24.82 6.65 -21.09
C HIS A 624 -24.81 8.06 -20.49
N VAL A 625 -25.02 8.12 -19.19
CA VAL A 625 -24.82 9.29 -18.35
C VAL A 625 -23.91 8.90 -17.20
N TRP A 626 -22.84 9.64 -17.05
CA TRP A 626 -21.98 9.56 -15.89
C TRP A 626 -21.95 10.91 -15.19
N ALA A 627 -22.27 10.90 -13.90
CA ALA A 627 -22.39 12.10 -13.11
C ALA A 627 -21.66 11.93 -11.79
N MET A 628 -20.99 12.99 -11.34
CA MET A 628 -20.27 13.00 -10.08
C MET A 628 -20.46 14.33 -9.37
N VAL A 629 -20.62 14.29 -8.05
CA VAL A 629 -20.74 15.46 -7.19
C VAL A 629 -20.19 15.15 -5.79
N ASP A 630 -19.51 16.11 -5.20
CA ASP A 630 -19.08 16.03 -3.80
C ASP A 630 -20.17 16.58 -2.88
N ILE A 631 -20.65 15.75 -1.95
CA ILE A 631 -21.67 16.06 -0.95
C ILE A 631 -21.08 15.79 0.42
N ASN A 632 -20.96 16.82 1.27
CA ASN A 632 -20.41 16.69 2.63
C ASN A 632 -19.05 15.95 2.68
N ASP A 633 -18.11 16.38 1.85
CA ASP A 633 -16.78 15.78 1.70
C ASP A 633 -16.74 14.32 1.23
N GLN A 634 -17.86 13.82 0.73
CA GLN A 634 -17.96 12.50 0.13
C GLN A 634 -18.45 12.59 -1.31
N THR A 635 -17.83 11.85 -2.20
CA THR A 635 -18.22 11.82 -3.61
C THR A 635 -19.41 10.90 -3.83
N LEU A 636 -20.49 11.44 -4.42
CA LEU A 636 -21.56 10.66 -5.04
C LEU A 636 -21.25 10.48 -6.52
N GLU A 637 -21.18 9.25 -6.97
CA GLU A 637 -20.94 8.89 -8.37
C GLU A 637 -22.11 8.07 -8.90
N LEU A 638 -22.59 8.42 -10.10
CA LEU A 638 -23.64 7.72 -10.83
C LEU A 638 -23.11 7.28 -12.19
N LYS A 639 -23.28 6.01 -12.52
CA LYS A 639 -23.05 5.44 -13.84
C LYS A 639 -24.36 4.86 -14.37
N LEU A 640 -24.93 5.50 -15.36
CA LEU A 640 -26.30 5.27 -15.77
C LEU A 640 -26.39 4.97 -17.27
N ARG A 641 -27.36 4.15 -17.62
CA ARG A 641 -27.81 3.90 -19.00
C ARG A 641 -29.24 4.36 -19.16
N VAL A 642 -29.50 5.12 -20.22
CA VAL A 642 -30.83 5.62 -20.56
C VAL A 642 -31.37 4.87 -21.77
N SER A 643 -32.56 4.29 -21.67
CA SER A 643 -33.20 3.55 -22.75
C SER A 643 -34.72 3.71 -22.66
N GLY A 644 -35.34 4.26 -23.69
CA GLY A 644 -36.80 4.38 -23.78
C GLY A 644 -37.44 5.20 -22.65
N GLY A 645 -36.74 6.20 -22.09
CA GLY A 645 -37.21 7.01 -20.96
C GLY A 645 -36.99 6.40 -19.59
N GLU A 646 -36.47 5.18 -19.52
CA GLU A 646 -36.00 4.56 -18.28
C GLU A 646 -34.49 4.82 -18.13
N ILE A 647 -34.06 4.94 -16.87
CA ILE A 647 -32.65 5.05 -16.51
C ILE A 647 -32.32 4.00 -15.47
N SER A 648 -31.21 3.29 -15.68
CA SER A 648 -30.73 2.27 -14.76
C SER A 648 -29.23 2.30 -14.69
N GLY A 649 -28.66 1.83 -13.59
CA GLY A 649 -27.20 1.78 -13.46
C GLY A 649 -26.76 1.48 -12.04
N VAL A 650 -25.61 2.01 -11.70
CA VAL A 650 -25.01 1.87 -10.37
C VAL A 650 -24.72 3.24 -9.76
N TRP A 651 -24.78 3.30 -8.46
CA TRP A 651 -24.44 4.48 -7.67
C TRP A 651 -23.46 4.13 -6.57
N SER A 652 -22.66 5.11 -6.15
CA SER A 652 -21.84 5.00 -4.96
C SER A 652 -21.74 6.34 -4.25
N TYR A 653 -21.60 6.31 -2.93
CA TYR A 653 -21.44 7.50 -2.08
C TYR A 653 -20.48 7.21 -0.94
N GLY A 654 -19.36 7.94 -0.91
CA GLY A 654 -18.33 7.78 0.08
C GLY A 654 -17.82 6.33 0.22
N TRP A 655 -17.45 5.94 1.43
CA TRP A 655 -16.95 4.61 1.71
C TRP A 655 -18.09 3.66 2.07
N GLY A 656 -18.29 2.64 1.24
CA GLY A 656 -19.15 1.51 1.57
C GLY A 656 -20.63 1.63 1.14
N ASN A 657 -21.06 2.76 0.63
CA ASN A 657 -22.43 2.92 0.13
C ASN A 657 -22.45 2.82 -1.38
N ASN A 658 -22.97 1.73 -1.91
CA ASN A 658 -23.16 1.50 -3.33
C ASN A 658 -24.33 0.58 -3.60
N GLY A 659 -24.81 0.56 -4.83
CA GLY A 659 -25.87 -0.34 -5.26
C GLY A 659 -26.34 -0.09 -6.67
N VAL A 660 -27.33 -0.90 -7.07
CA VAL A 660 -28.06 -0.70 -8.32
C VAL A 660 -29.10 0.39 -8.12
N ILE A 661 -29.30 1.21 -9.15
CA ILE A 661 -30.31 2.28 -9.15
C ILE A 661 -31.17 2.18 -10.41
N LYS A 662 -32.44 2.47 -10.26
CA LYS A 662 -33.42 2.55 -11.36
C LYS A 662 -34.22 3.80 -11.22
N GLY A 663 -34.65 4.37 -12.34
CA GLY A 663 -35.45 5.56 -12.39
C GLY A 663 -36.14 5.74 -13.73
N ARG A 664 -36.96 6.80 -13.82
CA ARG A 664 -37.68 7.14 -15.04
C ARG A 664 -37.57 8.64 -15.31
N ALA A 665 -37.64 9.00 -16.58
CA ALA A 665 -37.81 10.39 -16.97
C ALA A 665 -39.17 10.91 -16.42
N SER A 666 -39.10 12.04 -15.72
CA SER A 666 -40.28 12.78 -15.31
C SER A 666 -40.60 13.77 -16.42
N PRO A 667 -41.87 13.90 -16.87
CA PRO A 667 -42.25 15.04 -17.67
C PRO A 667 -41.95 16.34 -16.91
N GLU A 668 -41.40 17.34 -17.60
CA GLU A 668 -41.21 18.68 -17.03
C GLU A 668 -42.53 19.31 -16.64
#